data_5345f06ad41f99b2a45768433a87fe97
#
_entry.id   5345f06ad41f99b2a45768433a87fe97
#
_cell.length_a   1.000
_cell.length_b   1.000
_cell.length_c   1.000
_cell.angle_alpha   90.00
_cell.angle_beta   90.00
_cell.angle_gamma   90.00
#
_symmetry.space_group_name_H-M   'P 1'
#
loop_
_entity.id
_entity.type
_entity.pdbx_description
1 polymer ?
#
loop_
_entity_poly.entity_id
_entity_poly.type
_entity_poly.pdbx_seq_one_letter_code
_entity_poly.pdbx_strand_id
1 'polypeptide(L)'
;MAINRYVKKAGMLVGMLGIIAGCFQGYQVHAEDVTQKTPPEKVNITVHKLMYDQGTQLNVDIDGIKNDGYTHDQYPTGVTKYNKADYGDVEFTLGNITDQVLPTEDSDLTNAKVDEIVKDVEDKGSNSEYVKNATNRITSAVDENGEITFADQPAYVNSKGNVYVVYESKSAAGLVTQKAKPMVVIAPMTDNTGSGFLKDIHLYPKNIVSKLSFELTKFGDDGTAQSKQTPLKGAKFELYKGEPGKGTKLGDLVSDDQGKLTATDLTLGKYYFVEVPSEVVVGSDKEPTADQYLLGADARNDAHNKLTFEITNDGVTSDLKASYVNYKAPVIDKTVTNGTGQEHSFQIGDAVNYQGTIHIPTDIAGGADGITVNGVKSETSPYSVFKWGDTAGQGLSYVAAKANIKVTNKDGSVVLKENTDYKIQNSENGFVIDFIVNNGQVSDTVANLHGQDLKMNYNMYVNDSAVVANPLTNSVDFVYNNNPFNQEEHHEKTKADAVTYGAKFLKADGGLFGTGIKATPLEGAEFAAKNAEGKYYGGLVDTDKDGVKEAVWVDDVANAAILKSDKEGHFEITGLTEGEYSLEETKAPENYQKLTEDIAFKVNKNSFKEENRITVKNNQKAAIPLTGSNGFQTYVLISCLLLGAGGLSAVVYFKKKA
;
A
#
# COMPACT_ATOMS: atom_id res chain seq x y z
N MET A 1 -69.79 -38.69 -23.17
CA MET A 1 -69.15 -40.04 -22.99
C MET A 1 -67.80 -40.12 -23.74
N ALA A 2 -67.66 -39.56 -24.93
CA ALA A 2 -66.38 -39.60 -25.66
C ALA A 2 -65.19 -38.85 -24.95
N ILE A 3 -65.49 -37.73 -24.37
CA ILE A 3 -64.46 -36.89 -23.61
C ILE A 3 -63.79 -37.68 -22.47
N ASN A 4 -64.57 -38.49 -21.75
CA ASN A 4 -64.05 -39.26 -20.61
C ASN A 4 -63.05 -40.37 -20.98
N ARG A 5 -63.08 -40.84 -22.23
CA ARG A 5 -62.22 -41.94 -22.71
C ARG A 5 -60.84 -41.45 -23.12
N TYR A 6 -60.76 -40.27 -23.73
CA TYR A 6 -59.49 -39.61 -24.12
C TYR A 6 -58.79 -39.00 -22.95
N VAL A 7 -59.53 -38.38 -22.03
CA VAL A 7 -58.97 -37.80 -20.82
C VAL A 7 -58.32 -38.81 -19.87
N LYS A 8 -58.95 -40.04 -19.77
CA LYS A 8 -58.33 -41.15 -19.01
C LYS A 8 -57.06 -41.68 -19.66
N LYS A 9 -56.98 -41.73 -21.00
CA LYS A 9 -55.77 -42.19 -21.69
C LYS A 9 -54.62 -41.12 -21.64
N ALA A 10 -54.94 -39.84 -21.80
CA ALA A 10 -53.99 -38.77 -21.73
C ALA A 10 -53.37 -38.63 -20.30
N GLY A 11 -54.19 -38.75 -19.23
CA GLY A 11 -53.72 -38.74 -17.86
C GLY A 11 -52.80 -39.91 -17.49
N MET A 12 -52.96 -41.07 -18.15
CA MET A 12 -52.11 -42.22 -17.90
C MET A 12 -50.71 -42.10 -18.53
N LEU A 13 -50.57 -41.33 -19.62
CA LEU A 13 -49.30 -41.21 -20.33
C LEU A 13 -48.28 -40.30 -19.58
N VAL A 14 -48.73 -39.24 -18.92
CA VAL A 14 -47.86 -38.33 -18.13
C VAL A 14 -47.45 -39.00 -16.82
N GLY A 15 -48.25 -39.91 -16.27
CA GLY A 15 -47.95 -40.64 -15.04
C GLY A 15 -46.95 -41.81 -15.20
N MET A 16 -46.68 -42.30 -16.43
CA MET A 16 -45.82 -43.47 -16.64
C MET A 16 -44.35 -43.17 -16.94
N LEU A 17 -43.97 -41.94 -17.24
CA LEU A 17 -42.56 -41.55 -17.42
C LEU A 17 -41.80 -41.31 -16.11
N GLY A 18 -42.34 -41.64 -14.97
CA GLY A 18 -41.77 -41.35 -13.66
C GLY A 18 -41.86 -42.45 -12.59
N ILE A 19 -42.08 -43.74 -12.95
CA ILE A 19 -42.08 -44.80 -11.91
C ILE A 19 -40.86 -45.70 -12.07
N ILE A 20 -39.74 -45.29 -11.43
CA ILE A 20 -38.83 -46.24 -10.81
C ILE A 20 -38.79 -45.87 -9.30
N ALA A 21 -39.21 -46.86 -8.49
CA ALA A 21 -39.39 -46.76 -7.07
C ALA A 21 -38.06 -46.45 -6.35
N GLY A 22 -38.03 -45.41 -5.54
CA GLY A 22 -36.95 -45.15 -4.63
C GLY A 22 -37.30 -44.02 -3.64
N CYS A 23 -37.56 -44.39 -2.41
CA CYS A 23 -37.59 -43.60 -1.16
C CYS A 23 -38.30 -42.24 -1.16
N PHE A 24 -39.53 -42.26 -0.67
CA PHE A 24 -40.29 -41.09 -0.25
C PHE A 24 -39.57 -40.34 0.91
N GLN A 25 -39.00 -39.20 0.64
CA GLN A 25 -38.96 -38.08 1.61
C GLN A 25 -39.96 -37.05 1.08
N GLY A 26 -40.97 -36.75 1.90
CA GLY A 26 -42.14 -35.99 1.47
C GLY A 26 -41.77 -34.52 1.12
N TYR A 27 -41.99 -34.20 -0.14
CA TYR A 27 -42.12 -32.80 -0.58
C TYR A 27 -43.56 -32.37 -0.28
N GLN A 28 -43.74 -31.28 0.44
CA GLN A 28 -45.05 -30.68 0.64
C GLN A 28 -45.49 -30.03 -0.65
N VAL A 29 -46.61 -30.48 -1.19
CA VAL A 29 -47.33 -29.81 -2.27
C VAL A 29 -48.05 -28.61 -1.66
N HIS A 30 -47.82 -27.42 -2.19
CA HIS A 30 -48.51 -26.21 -1.72
C HIS A 30 -50.02 -26.29 -2.00
N ALA A 31 -50.83 -25.75 -1.10
CA ALA A 31 -52.29 -25.78 -1.10
C ALA A 31 -52.94 -24.88 -2.18
N GLU A 32 -52.17 -24.36 -3.15
CA GLU A 32 -52.67 -23.44 -4.18
C GLU A 32 -52.83 -24.11 -5.60
N ASP A 33 -52.37 -25.36 -5.77
CA ASP A 33 -52.60 -26.07 -7.02
C ASP A 33 -54.09 -26.51 -7.08
N VAL A 34 -54.92 -25.67 -7.67
CA VAL A 34 -56.38 -25.89 -7.70
C VAL A 34 -56.70 -27.03 -8.65
N THR A 35 -57.10 -28.16 -8.08
CA THR A 35 -57.65 -29.29 -8.86
C THR A 35 -59.13 -29.07 -9.09
N GLN A 36 -59.59 -29.24 -10.34
CA GLN A 36 -61.00 -29.14 -10.72
C GLN A 36 -61.55 -30.55 -11.04
N LYS A 37 -62.78 -30.84 -10.57
CA LYS A 37 -63.44 -32.12 -10.87
C LYS A 37 -63.86 -32.24 -12.33
N THR A 38 -64.06 -31.12 -12.99
CA THR A 38 -64.37 -31.07 -14.41
C THR A 38 -63.15 -30.59 -15.19
N PRO A 39 -62.83 -31.17 -16.38
CA PRO A 39 -61.73 -30.71 -17.18
C PRO A 39 -61.87 -29.22 -17.52
N PRO A 40 -60.84 -28.38 -17.32
CA PRO A 40 -60.87 -26.98 -17.69
C PRO A 40 -60.93 -26.83 -19.21
N GLU A 41 -61.62 -25.79 -19.70
CA GLU A 41 -61.60 -25.43 -21.13
C GLU A 41 -60.25 -24.86 -21.55
N LYS A 42 -59.59 -24.19 -20.63
CA LYS A 42 -58.27 -23.55 -20.78
C LYS A 42 -57.36 -23.85 -19.62
N VAL A 43 -56.06 -23.94 -19.86
CA VAL A 43 -55.02 -24.12 -18.88
C VAL A 43 -53.98 -23.00 -19.01
N ASN A 44 -53.29 -22.69 -17.90
CA ASN A 44 -52.08 -21.90 -17.92
C ASN A 44 -50.87 -22.83 -17.89
N ILE A 45 -49.86 -22.56 -18.69
CA ILE A 45 -48.60 -23.32 -18.70
C ILE A 45 -47.50 -22.38 -18.26
N THR A 46 -47.00 -22.58 -17.05
CA THR A 46 -45.97 -21.76 -16.44
C THR A 46 -44.63 -22.50 -16.49
N VAL A 47 -43.61 -21.82 -16.98
CA VAL A 47 -42.24 -22.32 -17.04
C VAL A 47 -41.44 -21.64 -15.93
N HIS A 48 -40.75 -22.45 -15.11
CA HIS A 48 -39.79 -22.02 -14.10
C HIS A 48 -38.38 -22.43 -14.52
N LYS A 49 -37.60 -21.51 -15.05
CA LYS A 49 -36.26 -21.78 -15.56
C LYS A 49 -35.29 -22.07 -14.42
N LEU A 50 -34.58 -23.20 -14.53
CA LEU A 50 -33.56 -23.61 -13.57
C LEU A 50 -32.18 -23.74 -14.23
N MET A 51 -31.14 -23.60 -13.42
CA MET A 51 -29.74 -23.73 -13.80
C MET A 51 -29.04 -24.77 -12.92
N TYR A 52 -28.14 -25.57 -13.52
CA TYR A 52 -27.30 -26.54 -12.82
C TYR A 52 -25.83 -26.24 -13.07
N ASP A 53 -25.02 -26.28 -12.03
CA ASP A 53 -23.58 -26.12 -12.18
C ASP A 53 -22.95 -27.37 -12.82
N GLN A 54 -22.08 -27.17 -13.80
CA GLN A 54 -21.31 -28.23 -14.43
C GLN A 54 -20.45 -28.95 -13.38
N GLY A 55 -20.51 -30.28 -13.37
CA GLY A 55 -19.79 -31.11 -12.40
C GLY A 55 -20.67 -31.59 -11.24
N THR A 56 -21.87 -31.05 -11.06
CA THR A 56 -22.88 -31.70 -10.23
C THR A 56 -23.24 -33.01 -10.95
N GLN A 57 -22.92 -34.16 -10.36
CA GLN A 57 -23.40 -35.45 -10.88
C GLN A 57 -24.90 -35.50 -10.65
N LEU A 58 -25.64 -34.98 -11.59
CA LEU A 58 -27.09 -35.09 -11.58
C LEU A 58 -27.44 -36.40 -12.26
N ASN A 59 -27.96 -37.29 -11.46
CA ASN A 59 -28.86 -38.26 -12.00
C ASN A 59 -30.17 -37.52 -12.28
N VAL A 60 -30.27 -36.96 -13.50
CA VAL A 60 -31.33 -36.02 -13.93
C VAL A 60 -32.73 -36.64 -13.73
N ASP A 61 -32.79 -37.95 -13.68
CA ASP A 61 -34.05 -38.71 -13.55
C ASP A 61 -34.42 -39.00 -12.08
N ILE A 62 -33.49 -38.90 -11.14
CA ILE A 62 -33.72 -39.31 -9.74
C ILE A 62 -33.75 -38.12 -8.78
N ASP A 63 -32.84 -37.12 -8.94
CA ASP A 63 -32.68 -36.03 -8.00
C ASP A 63 -33.24 -34.68 -8.50
N GLY A 64 -33.81 -34.64 -9.68
CA GLY A 64 -34.33 -33.44 -10.30
C GLY A 64 -35.76 -33.12 -9.88
N ILE A 65 -36.12 -31.84 -9.93
CA ILE A 65 -37.52 -31.43 -9.88
C ILE A 65 -38.23 -32.01 -11.06
N LYS A 66 -39.34 -32.72 -10.81
CA LYS A 66 -40.13 -33.37 -11.86
C LYS A 66 -41.02 -32.35 -12.56
N ASN A 67 -41.24 -32.54 -13.87
CA ASN A 67 -42.28 -31.87 -14.62
C ASN A 67 -43.60 -32.60 -14.42
N ASP A 68 -44.12 -32.62 -13.21
CA ASP A 68 -45.35 -33.28 -12.80
C ASP A 68 -46.58 -32.37 -12.83
N GLY A 69 -46.37 -31.14 -13.25
CA GLY A 69 -47.42 -30.12 -13.37
C GLY A 69 -47.68 -29.31 -12.09
N TYR A 70 -46.99 -29.63 -10.99
CA TYR A 70 -47.18 -28.95 -9.72
C TYR A 70 -46.09 -27.91 -9.44
N THR A 71 -46.38 -27.02 -8.50
CA THR A 71 -45.41 -26.02 -8.00
C THR A 71 -44.38 -26.67 -7.10
N HIS A 72 -43.10 -26.31 -7.27
CA HIS A 72 -42.00 -26.75 -6.44
C HIS A 72 -41.21 -25.53 -5.95
N ASP A 73 -41.03 -25.36 -4.63
CA ASP A 73 -40.32 -24.25 -4.01
C ASP A 73 -39.00 -24.65 -3.31
N GLN A 74 -38.72 -25.95 -3.25
CA GLN A 74 -37.45 -26.49 -2.78
C GLN A 74 -36.67 -27.13 -3.92
N TYR A 75 -35.39 -26.79 -4.01
CA TYR A 75 -34.50 -27.25 -5.08
C TYR A 75 -33.37 -28.09 -4.50
N PRO A 76 -32.97 -29.20 -5.18
CA PRO A 76 -31.80 -29.98 -4.79
C PRO A 76 -30.51 -29.16 -4.80
N THR A 77 -29.51 -29.64 -4.05
CA THR A 77 -28.17 -29.02 -4.06
C THR A 77 -27.60 -28.95 -5.47
N GLY A 78 -27.05 -27.81 -5.88
CA GLY A 78 -26.50 -27.58 -7.22
C GLY A 78 -27.51 -27.08 -8.24
N VAL A 79 -28.78 -26.95 -7.85
CA VAL A 79 -29.83 -26.32 -8.66
C VAL A 79 -30.04 -24.89 -8.14
N THR A 80 -30.06 -23.94 -9.06
CA THR A 80 -30.39 -22.54 -8.75
C THR A 80 -31.52 -22.06 -9.66
N LYS A 81 -32.34 -21.13 -9.15
CA LYS A 81 -33.24 -20.38 -10.00
C LYS A 81 -32.43 -19.57 -11.01
N TYR A 82 -33.01 -19.44 -12.19
CA TYR A 82 -32.45 -18.50 -13.17
C TYR A 82 -32.50 -17.07 -12.62
N ASN A 83 -31.44 -16.32 -12.93
CA ASN A 83 -31.34 -14.91 -12.71
C ASN A 83 -30.80 -14.26 -14.00
N LYS A 84 -31.52 -13.33 -14.56
CA LYS A 84 -31.18 -12.69 -15.83
C LYS A 84 -29.83 -11.98 -15.81
N ALA A 85 -29.47 -11.35 -14.68
CA ALA A 85 -28.19 -10.65 -14.52
C ALA A 85 -26.97 -11.61 -14.56
N ASP A 86 -27.18 -12.88 -14.22
CA ASP A 86 -26.11 -13.90 -14.20
C ASP A 86 -26.05 -14.75 -15.47
N TYR A 87 -27.21 -14.98 -16.13
CA TYR A 87 -27.33 -15.95 -17.22
C TYR A 87 -27.84 -15.36 -18.54
N GLY A 88 -28.15 -14.05 -18.59
CA GLY A 88 -28.60 -13.36 -19.80
C GLY A 88 -30.04 -13.68 -20.20
N ASP A 89 -30.41 -13.40 -21.46
CA ASP A 89 -31.77 -13.58 -21.96
C ASP A 89 -32.07 -15.05 -22.31
N VAL A 90 -33.18 -15.54 -21.80
CA VAL A 90 -33.73 -16.85 -22.15
C VAL A 90 -35.16 -16.67 -22.65
N GLU A 91 -35.51 -17.35 -23.79
CA GLU A 91 -36.85 -17.35 -24.35
C GLU A 91 -37.35 -18.76 -24.53
N PHE A 92 -38.65 -18.97 -24.31
CA PHE A 92 -39.35 -20.21 -24.60
C PHE A 92 -40.39 -19.98 -25.68
N THR A 93 -40.53 -21.00 -26.50
CA THR A 93 -41.61 -21.07 -27.51
C THR A 93 -42.53 -22.22 -27.15
N LEU A 94 -43.83 -21.91 -27.08
CA LEU A 94 -44.91 -22.87 -27.00
C LEU A 94 -45.59 -22.97 -28.37
N GLY A 95 -45.88 -24.19 -28.83
CA GLY A 95 -46.61 -24.44 -30.06
C GLY A 95 -47.61 -25.58 -29.89
N ASN A 96 -48.82 -25.42 -30.40
CA ASN A 96 -49.82 -26.51 -30.43
C ASN A 96 -49.53 -27.43 -31.62
N ILE A 97 -49.29 -28.70 -31.34
CA ILE A 97 -48.95 -29.75 -32.33
C ILE A 97 -50.02 -30.83 -32.42
N THR A 98 -51.21 -30.58 -31.86
CA THR A 98 -52.29 -31.56 -31.73
C THR A 98 -52.63 -32.28 -33.08
N ASP A 99 -52.86 -31.50 -34.15
CA ASP A 99 -53.24 -32.05 -35.45
C ASP A 99 -52.13 -32.85 -36.11
N GLN A 100 -50.87 -32.63 -35.76
CA GLN A 100 -49.71 -33.34 -36.25
C GLN A 100 -49.58 -34.74 -35.60
N VAL A 101 -49.94 -34.83 -34.30
CA VAL A 101 -49.71 -36.05 -33.50
C VAL A 101 -50.97 -36.84 -33.19
N LEU A 102 -52.12 -36.18 -33.28
CA LEU A 102 -53.47 -36.81 -33.16
C LEU A 102 -54.34 -36.43 -34.33
N PRO A 103 -54.02 -36.89 -35.57
CA PRO A 103 -54.69 -36.45 -36.76
C PRO A 103 -56.16 -37.02 -36.90
N THR A 104 -56.45 -38.11 -36.21
CA THR A 104 -57.79 -38.74 -36.20
C THR A 104 -58.31 -38.92 -34.77
N GLU A 105 -59.61 -39.22 -34.60
CA GLU A 105 -60.20 -39.44 -33.27
C GLU A 105 -59.66 -40.71 -32.60
N ASP A 106 -59.19 -41.69 -33.36
CA ASP A 106 -58.60 -42.92 -32.85
C ASP A 106 -57.08 -42.86 -32.68
N SER A 107 -56.45 -41.68 -32.92
CA SER A 107 -55.02 -41.52 -32.76
C SER A 107 -54.66 -41.48 -31.26
N ASP A 108 -53.63 -42.24 -30.89
CA ASP A 108 -53.05 -42.25 -29.53
C ASP A 108 -51.62 -41.66 -29.57
N LEU A 109 -51.32 -40.81 -28.62
CA LEU A 109 -49.96 -40.32 -28.41
C LEU A 109 -49.20 -41.35 -27.53
N THR A 110 -48.26 -42.05 -28.16
CA THR A 110 -47.42 -43.04 -27.47
C THR A 110 -46.17 -42.41 -26.90
N ASN A 111 -45.55 -43.05 -25.89
CA ASN A 111 -44.26 -42.60 -25.34
C ASN A 111 -43.18 -42.50 -26.44
N ALA A 112 -43.11 -43.47 -27.33
CA ALA A 112 -42.16 -43.46 -28.45
C ALA A 112 -42.37 -42.23 -29.38
N LYS A 113 -43.64 -41.78 -29.56
CA LYS A 113 -43.91 -40.56 -30.31
C LYS A 113 -43.52 -39.27 -29.55
N VAL A 114 -43.70 -39.27 -28.24
CA VAL A 114 -43.22 -38.18 -27.40
C VAL A 114 -41.70 -38.08 -27.47
N ASP A 115 -40.98 -39.20 -27.34
CA ASP A 115 -39.52 -39.25 -27.44
C ASP A 115 -39.03 -38.79 -28.82
N GLU A 116 -39.72 -39.17 -29.90
CA GLU A 116 -39.44 -38.71 -31.26
C GLU A 116 -39.57 -37.17 -31.38
N ILE A 117 -40.66 -36.60 -30.85
CA ILE A 117 -40.90 -35.14 -30.84
C ILE A 117 -39.81 -34.42 -30.07
N VAL A 118 -39.53 -34.87 -28.85
CA VAL A 118 -38.50 -34.26 -27.97
C VAL A 118 -37.15 -34.27 -28.69
N LYS A 119 -36.76 -35.44 -29.26
CA LYS A 119 -35.49 -35.56 -29.96
C LYS A 119 -35.42 -34.70 -31.21
N ASP A 120 -36.49 -34.67 -32.03
CA ASP A 120 -36.52 -33.85 -33.25
C ASP A 120 -36.42 -32.34 -32.94
N VAL A 121 -37.10 -31.88 -31.88
CA VAL A 121 -37.06 -30.47 -31.46
C VAL A 121 -35.73 -30.15 -30.76
N GLU A 122 -35.17 -31.10 -30.00
CA GLU A 122 -33.82 -30.94 -29.40
C GLU A 122 -32.75 -30.75 -30.48
N ASP A 123 -32.78 -31.62 -31.51
CA ASP A 123 -31.78 -31.62 -32.58
C ASP A 123 -31.94 -30.44 -33.56
N LYS A 124 -33.18 -30.01 -33.86
CA LYS A 124 -33.47 -29.03 -34.92
C LYS A 124 -34.00 -27.68 -34.43
N GLY A 125 -34.41 -27.56 -33.16
CA GLY A 125 -34.99 -26.34 -32.59
C GLY A 125 -36.16 -25.79 -33.41
N SER A 126 -36.10 -24.52 -33.79
CA SER A 126 -37.11 -23.87 -34.65
C SER A 126 -37.23 -24.47 -36.05
N ASN A 127 -36.26 -25.28 -36.48
CA ASN A 127 -36.29 -25.97 -37.78
C ASN A 127 -36.99 -27.33 -37.73
N SER A 128 -37.41 -27.82 -36.57
CA SER A 128 -38.25 -29.01 -36.43
C SER A 128 -39.57 -28.82 -37.17
N GLU A 129 -40.03 -29.85 -37.87
CA GLU A 129 -41.34 -29.78 -38.51
C GLU A 129 -42.48 -29.69 -37.49
N TYR A 130 -42.32 -30.27 -36.30
CA TYR A 130 -43.28 -30.09 -35.20
C TYR A 130 -43.42 -28.63 -34.78
N VAL A 131 -42.31 -27.87 -34.77
CA VAL A 131 -42.32 -26.44 -34.42
C VAL A 131 -42.79 -25.58 -35.59
N LYS A 132 -42.34 -25.86 -36.82
CA LYS A 132 -42.72 -25.08 -38.02
C LYS A 132 -44.24 -25.14 -38.31
N ASN A 133 -44.79 -26.31 -38.17
CA ASN A 133 -46.21 -26.57 -38.47
C ASN A 133 -47.12 -26.47 -37.23
N ALA A 134 -46.56 -26.04 -36.08
CA ALA A 134 -47.36 -25.80 -34.88
C ALA A 134 -48.33 -24.64 -35.09
N THR A 135 -49.57 -24.83 -34.64
CA THR A 135 -50.57 -23.77 -34.56
C THR A 135 -50.43 -22.99 -33.25
N ASN A 136 -50.92 -21.76 -33.17
CA ASN A 136 -50.89 -20.91 -31.99
C ASN A 136 -49.49 -20.85 -31.33
N ARG A 137 -48.46 -20.60 -32.13
CA ARG A 137 -47.10 -20.50 -31.66
C ARG A 137 -46.88 -19.18 -30.94
N ILE A 138 -46.39 -19.23 -29.67
CA ILE A 138 -46.11 -18.09 -28.82
C ILE A 138 -44.66 -18.19 -28.37
N THR A 139 -43.86 -17.15 -28.62
CA THR A 139 -42.50 -17.03 -28.11
C THR A 139 -42.47 -15.86 -27.13
N SER A 140 -41.88 -16.08 -25.94
CA SER A 140 -41.73 -15.04 -24.94
C SER A 140 -40.49 -15.27 -24.07
N ALA A 141 -39.92 -14.16 -23.59
CA ALA A 141 -38.80 -14.20 -22.66
C ALA A 141 -39.29 -14.50 -21.24
N VAL A 142 -38.48 -15.20 -20.47
CA VAL A 142 -38.69 -15.31 -19.02
C VAL A 142 -38.42 -13.97 -18.36
N ASP A 143 -39.05 -13.75 -17.23
CA ASP A 143 -38.83 -12.56 -16.40
C ASP A 143 -37.45 -12.59 -15.67
N GLU A 144 -37.19 -11.62 -14.81
CA GLU A 144 -35.94 -11.52 -14.01
C GLU A 144 -35.70 -12.76 -13.13
N ASN A 145 -36.77 -13.45 -12.72
CA ASN A 145 -36.74 -14.64 -11.83
C ASN A 145 -36.74 -15.96 -12.62
N GLY A 146 -36.79 -15.92 -13.95
CA GLY A 146 -36.84 -17.10 -14.81
C GLY A 146 -38.24 -17.67 -15.00
N GLU A 147 -39.28 -16.89 -14.79
CA GLU A 147 -40.65 -17.35 -14.91
C GLU A 147 -41.36 -16.77 -16.16
N ILE A 148 -42.19 -17.56 -16.77
CA ILE A 148 -43.12 -17.14 -17.84
C ILE A 148 -44.36 -18.01 -17.84
N THR A 149 -45.53 -17.38 -18.01
CA THR A 149 -46.80 -18.04 -18.12
C THR A 149 -47.42 -17.86 -19.52
N PHE A 150 -47.65 -18.95 -20.21
CA PHE A 150 -48.49 -19.03 -21.40
C PHE A 150 -49.95 -19.19 -20.94
N ALA A 151 -50.63 -18.05 -20.71
CA ALA A 151 -51.97 -18.04 -20.15
C ALA A 151 -53.04 -18.48 -21.16
N ASP A 152 -54.17 -18.98 -20.64
CA ASP A 152 -55.41 -19.29 -21.38
C ASP A 152 -55.23 -20.19 -22.59
N GLN A 153 -54.34 -21.19 -22.52
CA GLN A 153 -54.17 -22.16 -23.61
C GLN A 153 -55.37 -23.12 -23.70
N PRO A 154 -56.00 -23.31 -24.87
CA PRO A 154 -57.11 -24.25 -25.02
C PRO A 154 -56.74 -25.66 -24.55
N ALA A 155 -57.52 -26.26 -23.67
CA ALA A 155 -57.29 -27.64 -23.23
C ALA A 155 -57.82 -28.68 -24.22
N TYR A 156 -58.74 -28.28 -25.10
CA TYR A 156 -59.34 -29.13 -26.10
C TYR A 156 -59.48 -28.46 -27.46
N VAL A 157 -59.44 -29.29 -28.52
CA VAL A 157 -59.88 -28.92 -29.84
C VAL A 157 -60.72 -30.12 -30.40
N ASN A 158 -61.93 -29.86 -30.86
CA ASN A 158 -62.82 -30.87 -31.38
C ASN A 158 -62.97 -32.15 -30.51
N SER A 159 -63.18 -31.94 -29.21
CA SER A 159 -63.24 -32.97 -28.15
C SER A 159 -61.98 -33.79 -27.91
N LYS A 160 -60.85 -33.42 -28.52
CA LYS A 160 -59.52 -33.99 -28.25
C LYS A 160 -58.75 -33.12 -27.31
N GLY A 161 -57.99 -33.74 -26.43
CA GLY A 161 -57.01 -33.01 -25.62
C GLY A 161 -55.92 -32.40 -26.51
N ASN A 162 -55.51 -31.16 -26.19
CA ASN A 162 -54.43 -30.49 -26.94
C ASN A 162 -53.04 -30.98 -26.51
N VAL A 163 -52.15 -31.07 -27.48
CA VAL A 163 -50.73 -31.40 -27.28
C VAL A 163 -49.88 -30.19 -27.64
N TYR A 164 -49.11 -29.75 -26.69
CA TYR A 164 -48.18 -28.63 -26.83
C TYR A 164 -46.74 -29.10 -26.78
N VAL A 165 -45.88 -28.50 -27.58
CA VAL A 165 -44.43 -28.56 -27.42
C VAL A 165 -43.95 -27.23 -26.82
N VAL A 166 -43.13 -27.31 -25.75
CA VAL A 166 -42.48 -26.17 -25.12
C VAL A 166 -40.98 -26.40 -25.19
N TYR A 167 -40.23 -25.45 -25.77
CA TYR A 167 -38.79 -25.58 -25.89
C TYR A 167 -38.09 -24.23 -25.71
N GLU A 168 -36.83 -24.26 -25.26
CA GLU A 168 -35.97 -23.09 -25.14
C GLU A 168 -35.49 -22.63 -26.51
N SER A 169 -36.08 -21.54 -27.02
CA SER A 169 -35.78 -20.98 -28.34
C SER A 169 -34.58 -20.06 -28.36
N LYS A 170 -34.22 -19.47 -27.19
CA LYS A 170 -33.01 -18.65 -26.98
C LYS A 170 -32.42 -18.97 -25.63
N SER A 171 -31.11 -19.12 -25.58
CA SER A 171 -30.32 -19.29 -24.34
C SER A 171 -29.11 -18.39 -24.35
N ALA A 172 -28.57 -18.09 -23.16
CA ALA A 172 -27.30 -17.43 -23.00
C ALA A 172 -26.16 -18.36 -23.46
N ALA A 173 -25.64 -18.15 -24.66
CA ALA A 173 -24.72 -19.09 -25.33
C ALA A 173 -23.37 -19.27 -24.61
N GLY A 174 -22.86 -18.27 -23.88
CA GLY A 174 -21.50 -18.29 -23.33
C GLY A 174 -21.30 -19.18 -22.10
N LEU A 175 -22.36 -19.47 -21.33
CA LEU A 175 -22.26 -20.26 -20.10
C LEU A 175 -22.99 -21.60 -20.16
N VAL A 176 -23.94 -21.79 -21.12
CA VAL A 176 -24.76 -22.99 -21.22
C VAL A 176 -24.01 -24.07 -21.98
N THR A 177 -23.64 -25.14 -21.30
CA THR A 177 -23.00 -26.32 -21.90
C THR A 177 -24.02 -27.35 -22.40
N GLN A 178 -25.21 -27.36 -21.78
CA GLN A 178 -26.34 -28.17 -22.23
C GLN A 178 -27.65 -27.43 -22.02
N LYS A 179 -28.44 -27.28 -23.07
CA LYS A 179 -29.78 -26.68 -23.04
C LYS A 179 -30.81 -27.60 -22.40
N ALA A 180 -31.88 -27.01 -21.91
CA ALA A 180 -33.04 -27.74 -21.44
C ALA A 180 -33.64 -28.57 -22.57
N LYS A 181 -34.01 -29.80 -22.28
CA LYS A 181 -34.75 -30.66 -23.23
C LYS A 181 -36.13 -30.06 -23.50
N PRO A 182 -36.62 -30.15 -24.75
CA PRO A 182 -38.00 -29.83 -25.08
C PRO A 182 -38.99 -30.66 -24.24
N MET A 183 -40.15 -30.10 -23.96
CA MET A 183 -41.21 -30.74 -23.17
C MET A 183 -42.46 -30.84 -23.98
N VAL A 184 -43.14 -31.98 -23.87
CA VAL A 184 -44.46 -32.21 -24.48
C VAL A 184 -45.51 -32.17 -23.37
N VAL A 185 -46.46 -31.25 -23.48
CA VAL A 185 -47.54 -31.05 -22.51
C VAL A 185 -48.85 -31.47 -23.13
N ILE A 186 -49.57 -32.31 -22.42
CA ILE A 186 -50.89 -32.78 -22.84
C ILE A 186 -51.93 -32.13 -21.93
N ALA A 187 -52.86 -31.37 -22.51
CA ALA A 187 -53.93 -30.71 -21.78
C ALA A 187 -55.28 -31.31 -22.16
N PRO A 188 -56.21 -31.44 -21.20
CA PRO A 188 -56.08 -31.16 -19.79
C PRO A 188 -55.22 -32.22 -19.07
N MET A 189 -54.39 -31.81 -18.13
CA MET A 189 -53.57 -32.69 -17.31
C MET A 189 -54.39 -33.13 -16.08
N THR A 190 -54.38 -34.43 -15.74
CA THR A 190 -55.00 -34.94 -14.51
C THR A 190 -54.08 -34.71 -13.32
N ASP A 191 -54.68 -34.51 -12.14
CA ASP A 191 -53.96 -34.46 -10.90
C ASP A 191 -53.30 -35.83 -10.54
N ASN A 192 -52.42 -35.87 -9.56
CA ASN A 192 -51.70 -37.06 -9.10
C ASN A 192 -52.62 -38.14 -8.50
N THR A 193 -53.86 -37.79 -8.15
CA THR A 193 -54.88 -38.72 -7.66
C THR A 193 -55.70 -39.35 -8.80
N GLY A 194 -55.62 -38.77 -9.99
CA GLY A 194 -56.42 -39.13 -11.16
C GLY A 194 -57.91 -38.79 -11.05
N SER A 195 -58.28 -37.99 -10.04
CA SER A 195 -59.67 -37.66 -9.76
C SER A 195 -60.04 -36.19 -10.07
N GLY A 196 -59.05 -35.37 -10.41
CA GLY A 196 -59.20 -33.97 -10.79
C GLY A 196 -58.30 -33.59 -11.96
N PHE A 197 -58.34 -32.30 -12.33
CA PHE A 197 -57.55 -31.72 -13.41
C PHE A 197 -56.83 -30.47 -12.94
N LEU A 198 -55.59 -30.29 -13.39
CA LEU A 198 -54.81 -29.07 -13.15
C LEU A 198 -55.27 -27.97 -14.10
N LYS A 199 -55.55 -26.80 -13.57
CA LYS A 199 -55.77 -25.58 -14.32
C LYS A 199 -54.46 -24.89 -14.67
N ASP A 200 -53.55 -24.89 -13.71
CA ASP A 200 -52.19 -24.33 -13.82
C ASP A 200 -51.20 -25.50 -13.87
N ILE A 201 -50.39 -25.53 -14.94
CA ILE A 201 -49.39 -26.58 -15.21
C ILE A 201 -48.00 -25.95 -15.10
N HIS A 202 -47.17 -26.46 -14.20
CA HIS A 202 -45.84 -25.96 -13.92
C HIS A 202 -44.74 -26.85 -14.52
N LEU A 203 -43.78 -26.22 -15.24
CA LEU A 203 -42.68 -26.90 -15.93
C LEU A 203 -41.34 -26.33 -15.41
N TYR A 204 -40.34 -27.20 -15.25
CA TYR A 204 -39.05 -26.89 -14.71
C TYR A 204 -37.89 -27.27 -15.66
N PRO A 205 -37.74 -26.56 -16.80
CA PRO A 205 -36.61 -26.79 -17.72
C PRO A 205 -35.29 -26.38 -17.10
N LYS A 206 -34.25 -27.20 -17.32
CA LYS A 206 -32.95 -27.09 -16.65
C LYS A 206 -31.85 -26.97 -17.69
N ASN A 207 -30.98 -25.93 -17.55
CA ASN A 207 -29.73 -25.86 -18.32
C ASN A 207 -28.56 -26.28 -17.43
N ILE A 208 -27.57 -26.95 -18.02
CA ILE A 208 -26.28 -27.14 -17.38
C ILE A 208 -25.39 -25.95 -17.76
N VAL A 209 -24.80 -25.31 -16.79
CA VAL A 209 -23.93 -24.14 -16.98
C VAL A 209 -22.53 -24.42 -16.47
N SER A 210 -21.54 -23.88 -17.17
CA SER A 210 -20.15 -23.82 -16.71
C SER A 210 -19.82 -22.39 -16.30
N LYS A 211 -19.58 -22.18 -15.01
CA LYS A 211 -19.08 -20.91 -14.52
C LYS A 211 -17.62 -20.74 -14.91
N LEU A 212 -17.21 -19.53 -15.12
CA LEU A 212 -15.87 -19.20 -15.56
C LEU A 212 -14.96 -18.87 -14.37
N SER A 213 -13.66 -18.87 -14.60
CA SER A 213 -12.67 -18.41 -13.63
C SER A 213 -11.72 -17.42 -14.31
N PHE A 214 -11.23 -16.46 -13.52
CA PHE A 214 -10.23 -15.48 -13.94
C PHE A 214 -8.97 -15.65 -13.09
N GLU A 215 -7.79 -15.75 -13.72
CA GLU A 215 -6.51 -15.84 -13.07
C GLU A 215 -5.76 -14.49 -13.16
N LEU A 216 -5.43 -13.89 -12.03
CA LEU A 216 -4.55 -12.74 -11.96
C LEU A 216 -3.20 -13.19 -11.38
N THR A 217 -2.09 -12.85 -12.05
CA THR A 217 -0.75 -13.07 -11.52
C THR A 217 -0.16 -11.75 -11.07
N LYS A 218 0.20 -11.69 -9.80
CA LYS A 218 0.81 -10.52 -9.17
C LYS A 218 2.31 -10.64 -9.13
N PHE A 219 3.00 -9.59 -9.59
CA PHE A 219 4.44 -9.48 -9.55
C PHE A 219 4.87 -8.26 -8.72
N GLY A 220 6.04 -8.34 -8.14
CA GLY A 220 6.79 -7.23 -7.57
C GLY A 220 8.03 -6.93 -8.39
N ASP A 221 8.38 -5.65 -8.54
CA ASP A 221 9.58 -5.15 -9.18
C ASP A 221 10.33 -4.26 -8.18
N ASP A 222 11.61 -4.53 -7.92
CA ASP A 222 12.40 -3.80 -6.93
C ASP A 222 12.95 -2.47 -7.44
N GLY A 223 12.65 -2.11 -8.68
CA GLY A 223 13.09 -0.84 -9.29
C GLY A 223 14.56 -0.76 -9.63
N THR A 224 15.30 -1.88 -9.64
CA THR A 224 16.73 -1.89 -10.03
C THR A 224 16.91 -2.21 -11.50
N ALA A 225 18.05 -1.80 -12.08
CA ALA A 225 18.39 -2.12 -13.48
C ALA A 225 18.51 -3.63 -13.76
N GLN A 226 18.74 -4.45 -12.73
CA GLN A 226 18.77 -5.90 -12.78
C GLN A 226 17.47 -6.51 -12.28
N SER A 227 16.46 -5.70 -12.01
CA SER A 227 15.19 -6.18 -11.49
C SER A 227 14.59 -7.25 -12.37
N LYS A 228 14.15 -8.30 -11.72
CA LYS A 228 13.29 -9.32 -12.32
C LYS A 228 11.96 -9.22 -11.63
N GLN A 229 10.91 -9.18 -12.44
CA GLN A 229 9.57 -9.32 -11.90
C GLN A 229 9.45 -10.66 -11.19
N THR A 230 9.32 -10.64 -9.88
CA THR A 230 9.17 -11.83 -9.05
C THR A 230 7.71 -12.00 -8.64
N PRO A 231 7.19 -13.25 -8.61
CA PRO A 231 5.85 -13.50 -8.08
C PRO A 231 5.71 -12.92 -6.68
N LEU A 232 4.63 -12.19 -6.44
CA LEU A 232 4.40 -11.51 -5.18
C LEU A 232 3.32 -12.22 -4.37
N LYS A 233 3.73 -12.90 -3.29
CA LYS A 233 2.85 -13.57 -2.34
C LYS A 233 2.15 -12.58 -1.43
N GLY A 234 0.89 -12.87 -1.07
CA GLY A 234 0.16 -12.14 -0.04
C GLY A 234 -0.47 -10.83 -0.50
N ALA A 235 -0.40 -10.47 -1.80
CA ALA A 235 -1.13 -9.33 -2.33
C ALA A 235 -2.63 -9.57 -2.23
N LYS A 236 -3.35 -8.63 -1.63
CA LYS A 236 -4.78 -8.75 -1.37
C LYS A 236 -5.58 -7.91 -2.36
N PHE A 237 -6.59 -8.53 -2.94
CA PHE A 237 -7.52 -7.90 -3.87
C PHE A 237 -8.96 -8.11 -3.42
N GLU A 238 -9.77 -7.10 -3.58
CA GLU A 238 -11.22 -7.19 -3.53
C GLU A 238 -11.76 -7.36 -4.94
N LEU A 239 -12.62 -8.38 -5.15
CA LEU A 239 -13.33 -8.61 -6.40
C LEU A 239 -14.73 -8.03 -6.32
N TYR A 240 -15.12 -7.30 -7.35
CA TYR A 240 -16.44 -6.68 -7.48
C TYR A 240 -17.13 -7.10 -8.79
N LYS A 241 -18.47 -7.19 -8.75
CA LYS A 241 -19.33 -7.32 -9.95
C LYS A 241 -20.07 -6.00 -10.16
N GLY A 242 -19.97 -5.42 -11.34
CA GLY A 242 -20.57 -4.14 -11.74
C GLY A 242 -19.57 -3.16 -12.33
N GLU A 243 -20.00 -1.93 -12.51
CA GLU A 243 -19.12 -0.83 -12.96
C GLU A 243 -18.17 -0.38 -11.83
N PRO A 244 -16.92 0.01 -12.15
CA PRO A 244 -15.98 0.51 -11.16
C PRO A 244 -16.58 1.60 -10.27
N GLY A 245 -16.40 1.46 -8.95
CA GLY A 245 -16.98 2.37 -7.95
C GLY A 245 -18.48 2.20 -7.63
N LYS A 246 -19.20 1.33 -8.37
CA LYS A 246 -20.62 1.06 -8.18
C LYS A 246 -20.96 -0.43 -8.03
N GLY A 247 -19.97 -1.28 -8.18
CA GLY A 247 -20.16 -2.73 -8.12
C GLY A 247 -20.39 -3.26 -6.71
N THR A 248 -20.93 -4.46 -6.64
CA THR A 248 -21.08 -5.22 -5.39
C THR A 248 -19.85 -6.07 -5.14
N LYS A 249 -19.28 -5.99 -3.94
CA LYS A 249 -18.15 -6.82 -3.53
C LYS A 249 -18.57 -8.29 -3.47
N LEU A 250 -17.82 -9.15 -4.15
CA LEU A 250 -18.03 -10.59 -4.14
C LEU A 250 -17.16 -11.30 -3.09
N GLY A 251 -15.94 -10.82 -2.86
CA GLY A 251 -15.03 -11.41 -1.91
C GLY A 251 -13.62 -10.82 -1.95
N ASP A 252 -12.77 -11.35 -1.08
CA ASP A 252 -11.34 -11.06 -1.02
C ASP A 252 -10.56 -12.22 -1.62
N LEU A 253 -9.52 -11.89 -2.38
CA LEU A 253 -8.58 -12.82 -2.97
C LEU A 253 -7.17 -12.45 -2.51
N VAL A 254 -6.33 -13.46 -2.28
CA VAL A 254 -4.94 -13.28 -1.84
C VAL A 254 -4.04 -14.10 -2.75
N SER A 255 -2.95 -13.50 -3.23
CA SER A 255 -2.01 -14.20 -4.09
C SER A 255 -1.21 -15.27 -3.33
N ASP A 256 -1.00 -16.40 -3.98
CA ASP A 256 -0.22 -17.53 -3.48
C ASP A 256 1.30 -17.33 -3.65
N ASP A 257 2.10 -18.38 -3.38
CA ASP A 257 3.56 -18.38 -3.51
C ASP A 257 4.04 -18.15 -4.96
N GLN A 258 3.16 -18.32 -5.94
CA GLN A 258 3.43 -18.06 -7.35
C GLN A 258 2.86 -16.71 -7.82
N GLY A 259 2.40 -15.90 -6.90
CA GLY A 259 1.74 -14.62 -7.18
C GLY A 259 0.34 -14.76 -7.77
N LYS A 260 -0.23 -15.95 -7.80
CA LYS A 260 -1.52 -16.21 -8.46
C LYS A 260 -2.68 -16.04 -7.49
N LEU A 261 -3.73 -15.43 -7.99
CA LEU A 261 -5.06 -15.41 -7.38
C LEU A 261 -6.11 -15.73 -8.45
N THR A 262 -7.10 -16.52 -8.07
CA THR A 262 -8.14 -17.00 -8.99
C THR A 262 -9.51 -16.62 -8.47
N ALA A 263 -10.25 -15.88 -9.28
CA ALA A 263 -11.67 -15.66 -9.08
C ALA A 263 -12.45 -16.79 -9.77
N THR A 264 -13.29 -17.51 -9.03
CA THR A 264 -14.09 -18.63 -9.53
C THR A 264 -15.56 -18.29 -9.56
N ASP A 265 -16.35 -19.17 -10.14
CA ASP A 265 -17.82 -19.09 -10.16
C ASP A 265 -18.38 -17.83 -10.82
N LEU A 266 -17.64 -17.29 -11.81
CA LEU A 266 -18.01 -16.09 -12.52
C LEU A 266 -19.13 -16.36 -13.53
N THR A 267 -20.13 -15.47 -13.52
CA THR A 267 -21.28 -15.48 -14.43
C THR A 267 -21.21 -14.28 -15.39
N LEU A 268 -22.28 -14.02 -16.16
CA LEU A 268 -22.30 -12.84 -17.05
C LEU A 268 -22.19 -11.55 -16.24
N GLY A 269 -21.51 -10.57 -16.80
CA GLY A 269 -21.38 -9.23 -16.22
C GLY A 269 -20.00 -8.64 -16.30
N LYS A 270 -19.90 -7.41 -15.83
CA LYS A 270 -18.64 -6.68 -15.68
C LYS A 270 -18.06 -6.96 -14.31
N TYR A 271 -16.75 -7.07 -14.26
CA TYR A 271 -16.00 -7.33 -13.03
C TYR A 271 -14.79 -6.41 -12.95
N TYR A 272 -14.36 -6.13 -11.72
CA TYR A 272 -13.11 -5.41 -11.49
C TYR A 272 -12.47 -5.81 -10.17
N PHE A 273 -11.15 -5.68 -10.14
CA PHE A 273 -10.34 -5.87 -8.95
C PHE A 273 -9.91 -4.53 -8.36
N VAL A 274 -9.76 -4.50 -7.04
CA VAL A 274 -9.17 -3.39 -6.29
C VAL A 274 -8.10 -3.98 -5.40
N GLU A 275 -6.84 -3.57 -5.58
CA GLU A 275 -5.78 -3.94 -4.64
C GLU A 275 -5.96 -3.15 -3.34
N VAL A 276 -5.83 -3.83 -2.23
CA VAL A 276 -5.96 -3.24 -0.88
C VAL A 276 -4.72 -3.59 -0.05
N PRO A 277 -4.42 -2.82 1.02
CA PRO A 277 -3.30 -3.15 1.90
C PRO A 277 -3.40 -4.60 2.38
N SER A 278 -2.31 -5.34 2.25
CA SER A 278 -2.18 -6.67 2.85
C SER A 278 -1.85 -6.51 4.33
N GLU A 279 -2.45 -7.34 5.19
CA GLU A 279 -2.00 -7.45 6.56
C GLU A 279 -0.59 -8.04 6.55
N VAL A 280 0.35 -7.36 7.25
CA VAL A 280 1.76 -7.77 7.31
C VAL A 280 1.85 -9.17 7.89
N VAL A 281 2.10 -10.15 7.05
CA VAL A 281 2.62 -11.44 7.51
C VAL A 281 4.14 -11.24 7.61
N VAL A 282 4.61 -10.95 8.83
CA VAL A 282 6.05 -10.98 9.14
C VAL A 282 6.52 -12.42 8.93
N GLY A 283 6.93 -12.73 7.73
CA GLY A 283 7.42 -14.05 7.34
C GLY A 283 8.78 -13.92 6.70
N SER A 284 9.75 -14.53 7.32
CA SER A 284 11.11 -14.89 6.91
C SER A 284 11.80 -14.00 5.86
N ASP A 285 13.01 -13.60 6.20
CA ASP A 285 13.96 -12.73 5.48
C ASP A 285 14.32 -13.12 4.03
N LYS A 286 13.53 -13.91 3.32
CA LYS A 286 13.93 -14.49 2.03
C LYS A 286 12.96 -14.38 0.87
N GLU A 287 11.69 -14.06 1.10
CA GLU A 287 10.69 -13.94 0.02
C GLU A 287 10.10 -12.53 0.02
N PRO A 288 10.00 -11.87 -1.14
CA PRO A 288 9.33 -10.58 -1.23
C PRO A 288 7.85 -10.72 -0.86
N THR A 289 7.37 -9.89 0.06
CA THR A 289 5.98 -9.85 0.51
C THR A 289 5.29 -8.60 -0.03
N ALA A 290 3.97 -8.67 -0.21
CA ALA A 290 3.18 -7.60 -0.80
C ALA A 290 3.28 -6.25 -0.05
N ASP A 291 3.54 -6.28 1.25
CA ASP A 291 3.72 -5.11 2.11
C ASP A 291 5.00 -4.30 1.84
N GLN A 292 5.97 -4.88 1.11
CA GLN A 292 7.19 -4.19 0.70
C GLN A 292 7.03 -3.37 -0.58
N TYR A 293 5.86 -3.44 -1.21
CA TYR A 293 5.58 -2.82 -2.49
C TYR A 293 4.44 -1.82 -2.37
N LEU A 294 4.53 -0.76 -3.15
CA LEU A 294 3.46 0.22 -3.25
C LEU A 294 2.23 -0.41 -3.86
N LEU A 295 1.06 -0.06 -3.37
CA LEU A 295 -0.20 -0.53 -3.94
C LEU A 295 -0.30 -0.09 -5.40
N GLY A 296 -0.81 -1.00 -6.21
CA GLY A 296 -1.09 -0.72 -7.62
C GLY A 296 -2.30 0.17 -7.83
N ALA A 297 -2.71 0.30 -9.09
CA ALA A 297 -3.85 1.12 -9.47
C ALA A 297 -5.15 0.65 -8.82
N ASP A 298 -5.93 1.60 -8.34
CA ASP A 298 -7.29 1.37 -7.85
C ASP A 298 -8.30 1.45 -9.01
N ALA A 299 -8.92 0.33 -9.34
CA ALA A 299 -9.93 0.25 -10.39
C ALA A 299 -11.11 1.21 -10.22
N ARG A 300 -11.39 1.64 -9.00
CA ARG A 300 -12.50 2.57 -8.71
C ARG A 300 -12.27 3.98 -9.24
N ASN A 301 -11.00 4.36 -9.37
CA ASN A 301 -10.58 5.71 -9.72
C ASN A 301 -9.91 5.81 -11.09
N ASP A 302 -9.72 4.68 -11.77
CA ASP A 302 -8.92 4.61 -12.98
C ASP A 302 -9.77 4.33 -14.22
N ALA A 303 -9.92 5.32 -15.07
CA ALA A 303 -10.60 5.19 -16.37
C ALA A 303 -9.83 4.31 -17.39
N HIS A 304 -8.54 4.03 -17.15
CA HIS A 304 -7.69 3.22 -18.02
C HIS A 304 -7.46 1.82 -17.46
N ASN A 305 -8.21 1.43 -16.46
CA ASN A 305 -7.98 0.28 -15.66
C ASN A 305 -8.15 -1.03 -16.44
N LYS A 306 -7.09 -1.82 -16.45
CA LYS A 306 -7.01 -3.13 -17.06
C LYS A 306 -7.26 -4.28 -16.08
N LEU A 307 -7.61 -3.97 -14.85
CA LEU A 307 -8.12 -4.91 -13.87
C LEU A 307 -9.65 -5.06 -13.98
N THR A 308 -10.22 -4.66 -15.13
CA THR A 308 -11.62 -4.89 -15.48
C THR A 308 -11.71 -5.94 -16.58
N PHE A 309 -12.74 -6.76 -16.51
CA PHE A 309 -13.09 -7.70 -17.56
C PHE A 309 -14.60 -7.88 -17.64
N GLU A 310 -15.09 -8.37 -18.76
CA GLU A 310 -16.51 -8.59 -18.98
C GLU A 310 -16.77 -9.98 -19.56
N ILE A 311 -17.74 -10.68 -18.98
CA ILE A 311 -18.26 -11.93 -19.49
C ILE A 311 -19.60 -11.62 -20.13
N THR A 312 -19.71 -11.86 -21.44
CA THR A 312 -20.91 -11.57 -22.24
C THR A 312 -21.59 -12.86 -22.72
N ASN A 313 -22.77 -12.73 -23.30
CA ASN A 313 -23.49 -13.86 -23.92
C ASN A 313 -22.70 -14.54 -25.04
N ASP A 314 -21.84 -13.79 -25.73
CA ASP A 314 -21.06 -14.29 -26.88
C ASP A 314 -19.70 -14.86 -26.45
N GLY A 315 -19.43 -14.88 -25.15
CA GLY A 315 -18.18 -15.34 -24.56
C GLY A 315 -17.47 -14.25 -23.79
N VAL A 316 -16.17 -14.44 -23.54
CA VAL A 316 -15.34 -13.51 -22.81
C VAL A 316 -14.70 -12.52 -23.77
N THR A 317 -14.78 -11.24 -23.47
CA THR A 317 -14.20 -10.16 -24.30
C THR A 317 -12.68 -10.04 -24.20
N SER A 318 -12.06 -10.77 -23.25
CA SER A 318 -10.61 -10.76 -23.03
C SER A 318 -10.12 -12.13 -22.55
N ASP A 319 -8.83 -12.37 -22.59
CA ASP A 319 -8.24 -13.52 -21.92
C ASP A 319 -8.62 -13.49 -20.43
N LEU A 320 -9.08 -14.63 -19.90
CA LEU A 320 -9.39 -14.78 -18.48
C LEU A 320 -8.11 -14.89 -17.63
N LYS A 321 -7.07 -14.19 -18.05
CA LYS A 321 -5.77 -14.11 -17.39
C LYS A 321 -5.22 -12.70 -17.51
N ALA A 322 -4.69 -12.19 -16.42
CA ALA A 322 -3.99 -10.91 -16.38
C ALA A 322 -2.72 -11.02 -15.53
N SER A 323 -1.84 -10.05 -15.69
CA SER A 323 -0.72 -9.83 -14.78
C SER A 323 -0.66 -8.35 -14.35
N TYR A 324 -0.22 -8.11 -13.13
CA TYR A 324 -0.06 -6.78 -12.59
C TYR A 324 1.22 -6.69 -11.75
N VAL A 325 1.97 -5.59 -11.90
CA VAL A 325 3.25 -5.38 -11.22
C VAL A 325 3.10 -4.24 -10.22
N ASN A 326 3.58 -4.46 -8.98
CA ASN A 326 3.81 -3.39 -8.02
C ASN A 326 5.30 -3.11 -7.90
N TYR A 327 5.65 -1.84 -7.68
CA TYR A 327 7.02 -1.39 -7.52
C TYR A 327 7.31 -1.09 -6.05
N LYS A 328 8.57 -1.30 -5.63
CA LYS A 328 9.03 -0.87 -4.30
C LYS A 328 9.06 0.65 -4.22
N ALA A 329 8.92 1.15 -2.99
CA ALA A 329 9.18 2.55 -2.70
C ALA A 329 10.61 2.93 -3.14
N PRO A 330 10.83 4.12 -3.71
CA PRO A 330 12.16 4.61 -4.00
C PRO A 330 13.02 4.63 -2.74
N VAL A 331 14.21 4.03 -2.81
CA VAL A 331 15.14 4.02 -1.69
C VAL A 331 15.84 5.38 -1.62
N ILE A 332 15.82 6.00 -0.45
CA ILE A 332 16.53 7.27 -0.19
C ILE A 332 17.53 7.10 0.94
N ASP A 333 18.61 7.88 0.90
CA ASP A 333 19.59 7.97 1.97
C ASP A 333 20.12 9.41 2.09
N LYS A 334 20.66 9.75 3.27
CA LYS A 334 21.28 11.05 3.54
C LYS A 334 22.43 10.89 4.51
N THR A 335 23.56 11.52 4.18
CA THR A 335 24.78 11.46 4.97
C THR A 335 25.44 12.84 5.07
N VAL A 336 26.18 13.07 6.16
CA VAL A 336 27.16 14.16 6.26
C VAL A 336 28.47 13.66 5.66
N THR A 337 29.12 14.47 4.83
CA THR A 337 30.33 14.07 4.09
C THR A 337 31.61 14.74 4.56
N ASN A 338 31.53 15.69 5.51
CA ASN A 338 32.66 16.38 6.13
C ASN A 338 32.50 16.42 7.65
N GLY A 339 33.29 17.26 8.34
CA GLY A 339 33.29 17.38 9.79
C GLY A 339 34.42 16.60 10.47
N THR A 340 34.58 16.81 11.76
CA THR A 340 35.67 16.20 12.56
C THR A 340 35.11 15.12 13.48
N GLY A 341 35.84 14.00 13.61
CA GLY A 341 35.45 12.87 14.46
C GLY A 341 34.32 12.03 13.91
N GLN A 342 33.91 11.02 14.67
CA GLN A 342 32.89 10.06 14.23
C GLN A 342 31.47 10.65 14.21
N GLU A 343 31.23 11.70 14.99
CA GLU A 343 29.92 12.35 15.10
C GLU A 343 29.82 13.60 14.22
N HIS A 344 30.78 13.82 13.30
CA HIS A 344 30.81 14.97 12.41
C HIS A 344 30.63 16.30 13.14
N SER A 345 31.63 16.68 13.97
CA SER A 345 31.59 17.93 14.73
C SER A 345 32.02 19.13 13.91
N PHE A 346 31.37 20.26 14.18
CA PHE A 346 31.56 21.53 13.49
C PHE A 346 31.64 22.68 14.48
N GLN A 347 32.32 23.72 14.07
CA GLN A 347 32.30 25.02 14.70
C GLN A 347 31.10 25.83 14.17
N ILE A 348 30.60 26.80 14.96
CA ILE A 348 29.58 27.75 14.49
C ILE A 348 30.11 28.50 13.26
N GLY A 349 29.30 28.55 12.21
CA GLY A 349 29.63 29.13 10.91
C GLY A 349 30.17 28.13 9.90
N ASP A 350 30.58 26.94 10.31
CA ASP A 350 31.07 25.91 9.37
C ASP A 350 29.97 25.40 8.43
N ALA A 351 30.39 25.15 7.21
CA ALA A 351 29.56 24.47 6.23
C ALA A 351 29.49 22.96 6.54
N VAL A 352 28.30 22.44 6.77
CA VAL A 352 27.98 21.01 6.83
C VAL A 352 27.63 20.55 5.44
N ASN A 353 28.46 19.68 4.85
CA ASN A 353 28.22 19.15 3.52
C ASN A 353 27.38 17.89 3.61
N TYR A 354 26.21 17.90 2.97
CA TYR A 354 25.31 16.77 2.88
C TYR A 354 25.35 16.12 1.51
N GLN A 355 25.17 14.80 1.49
CA GLN A 355 24.86 14.05 0.29
C GLN A 355 23.54 13.30 0.50
N GLY A 356 22.53 13.68 -0.29
CA GLY A 356 21.32 12.92 -0.46
C GLY A 356 21.48 11.92 -1.61
N THR A 357 20.81 10.77 -1.51
CA THR A 357 20.77 9.76 -2.57
C THR A 357 19.33 9.34 -2.78
N ILE A 358 18.90 9.24 -4.05
CA ILE A 358 17.63 8.65 -4.47
C ILE A 358 17.96 7.53 -5.44
N HIS A 359 17.48 6.30 -5.17
CA HIS A 359 17.44 5.26 -6.19
C HIS A 359 16.26 5.51 -7.12
N ILE A 360 16.53 5.82 -8.39
CA ILE A 360 15.48 6.14 -9.38
C ILE A 360 14.76 4.84 -9.77
N PRO A 361 13.42 4.78 -9.60
CA PRO A 361 12.64 3.61 -9.99
C PRO A 361 12.77 3.29 -11.49
N THR A 362 12.71 2.00 -11.85
CA THR A 362 12.82 1.57 -13.26
C THR A 362 11.62 2.00 -14.10
N ASP A 363 10.47 2.21 -13.47
CA ASP A 363 9.24 2.67 -14.12
C ASP A 363 9.13 4.19 -14.29
N ILE A 364 10.13 4.96 -13.82
CA ILE A 364 10.14 6.44 -13.94
C ILE A 364 9.99 6.93 -15.37
N ALA A 365 10.53 6.17 -16.34
CA ALA A 365 10.47 6.49 -17.75
C ALA A 365 9.10 6.21 -18.39
N GLY A 366 8.24 5.44 -17.73
CA GLY A 366 7.06 4.89 -18.39
C GLY A 366 7.39 3.92 -19.52
N GLY A 367 6.46 3.67 -20.43
CA GLY A 367 6.70 2.94 -21.67
C GLY A 367 7.28 1.54 -21.49
N ALA A 368 8.57 1.36 -21.81
CA ALA A 368 9.19 0.03 -21.89
C ALA A 368 9.21 -0.75 -20.57
N ASP A 369 9.38 -0.04 -19.45
CA ASP A 369 9.47 -0.63 -18.12
C ASP A 369 8.27 -0.30 -17.22
N GLY A 370 7.28 0.43 -17.76
CA GLY A 370 6.09 0.85 -17.03
C GLY A 370 5.15 -0.28 -16.63
N ILE A 371 4.11 0.09 -15.88
CA ILE A 371 3.07 -0.83 -15.40
C ILE A 371 2.47 -1.60 -16.58
N THR A 372 2.54 -2.93 -16.51
CA THR A 372 1.99 -3.82 -17.52
C THR A 372 0.79 -4.58 -16.95
N VAL A 373 -0.39 -4.38 -17.55
CA VAL A 373 -1.59 -5.17 -17.25
C VAL A 373 -2.09 -5.79 -18.56
N ASN A 374 -2.30 -7.09 -18.57
CA ASN A 374 -2.70 -7.84 -19.77
C ASN A 374 -1.79 -7.59 -20.99
N GLY A 375 -0.48 -7.46 -20.76
CA GLY A 375 0.50 -7.23 -21.82
C GLY A 375 0.52 -5.81 -22.40
N VAL A 376 -0.30 -4.89 -21.90
CA VAL A 376 -0.29 -3.47 -22.33
C VAL A 376 0.48 -2.63 -21.33
N LYS A 377 1.50 -1.92 -21.81
CA LYS A 377 2.36 -1.04 -21.03
C LYS A 377 1.82 0.40 -21.01
N SER A 378 2.04 1.11 -19.88
CA SER A 378 1.80 2.56 -19.83
C SER A 378 2.84 3.27 -20.69
N GLU A 379 2.41 4.16 -21.57
CA GLU A 379 3.32 4.96 -22.42
C GLU A 379 3.88 6.20 -21.70
N THR A 380 3.34 6.53 -20.52
CA THR A 380 3.74 7.70 -19.73
C THR A 380 4.32 7.28 -18.39
N SER A 381 5.19 8.12 -17.81
CA SER A 381 5.66 7.92 -16.45
C SER A 381 4.50 7.84 -15.47
N PRO A 382 4.49 6.89 -14.53
CA PRO A 382 3.50 6.85 -13.47
C PRO A 382 3.67 7.97 -12.44
N TYR A 383 4.80 8.69 -12.46
CA TYR A 383 5.13 9.71 -11.48
C TYR A 383 4.64 11.09 -11.90
N SER A 384 3.68 11.63 -11.18
CA SER A 384 3.22 13.03 -11.28
C SER A 384 3.82 13.93 -10.20
N VAL A 385 4.41 13.33 -9.15
CA VAL A 385 5.15 13.99 -8.07
C VAL A 385 6.43 13.21 -7.83
N PHE A 386 7.58 13.90 -7.79
CA PHE A 386 8.88 13.30 -7.49
C PHE A 386 9.81 14.40 -6.94
N LYS A 387 9.76 14.60 -5.59
CA LYS A 387 10.32 15.78 -4.94
C LYS A 387 11.18 15.41 -3.74
N TRP A 388 12.35 16.03 -3.64
CA TRP A 388 13.22 16.00 -2.48
C TRP A 388 13.06 17.28 -1.68
N GLY A 389 12.39 17.24 -0.54
CA GLY A 389 12.26 18.37 0.39
C GLY A 389 13.27 18.25 1.51
N ASP A 390 14.17 19.21 1.64
CA ASP A 390 15.20 19.28 2.67
C ASP A 390 14.93 20.41 3.66
N THR A 391 15.04 20.12 4.97
CA THR A 391 14.74 21.11 6.02
C THR A 391 15.79 21.06 7.13
N ALA A 392 16.44 22.21 7.34
CA ALA A 392 17.36 22.45 8.44
C ALA A 392 16.61 22.52 9.77
N GLY A 393 17.04 21.74 10.76
CA GLY A 393 16.57 21.84 12.14
C GLY A 393 17.26 22.94 12.93
N GLN A 394 16.93 23.03 14.22
CA GLN A 394 17.56 24.01 15.13
C GLN A 394 19.08 23.85 15.11
N GLY A 395 19.79 24.97 15.05
CA GLY A 395 21.25 25.01 15.00
C GLY A 395 21.85 24.92 13.62
N LEU A 396 21.01 24.77 12.58
CA LEU A 396 21.40 24.80 11.17
C LEU A 396 20.68 25.93 10.45
N SER A 397 21.35 26.55 9.49
CA SER A 397 20.79 27.55 8.58
C SER A 397 20.95 27.10 7.12
N TYR A 398 19.91 27.32 6.34
CA TYR A 398 19.96 27.24 4.89
C TYR A 398 20.24 28.62 4.30
N VAL A 399 21.33 28.77 3.58
CA VAL A 399 21.69 29.98 2.84
C VAL A 399 21.69 29.68 1.35
N ALA A 400 20.62 30.06 0.66
CA ALA A 400 20.40 29.68 -0.74
C ALA A 400 21.57 30.04 -1.67
N ALA A 401 22.18 31.23 -1.48
CA ALA A 401 23.31 31.69 -2.30
C ALA A 401 24.60 30.85 -2.12
N LYS A 402 24.71 30.12 -1.02
CA LYS A 402 25.88 29.32 -0.64
C LYS A 402 25.60 27.81 -0.57
N ALA A 403 24.36 27.38 -0.84
CA ALA A 403 23.94 25.98 -0.71
C ALA A 403 24.67 25.05 -1.69
N ASN A 404 25.16 25.56 -2.81
CA ASN A 404 25.93 24.83 -3.81
C ASN A 404 25.26 23.51 -4.26
N ILE A 405 23.93 23.54 -4.47
CA ILE A 405 23.17 22.35 -4.83
C ILE A 405 23.63 21.82 -6.17
N LYS A 406 24.07 20.55 -6.18
CA LYS A 406 24.51 19.84 -7.39
C LYS A 406 23.90 18.47 -7.43
N VAL A 407 23.21 18.14 -8.53
CA VAL A 407 22.58 16.83 -8.75
C VAL A 407 23.35 16.09 -9.84
N THR A 408 23.73 14.83 -9.56
CA THR A 408 24.49 13.97 -10.48
C THR A 408 24.00 12.54 -10.40
N ASN A 409 24.37 11.72 -11.40
CA ASN A 409 24.27 10.27 -11.23
C ASN A 409 25.35 9.75 -10.24
N LYS A 410 25.34 8.46 -9.94
CA LYS A 410 26.17 7.82 -8.90
C LYS A 410 27.67 8.10 -9.05
N ASP A 411 28.20 8.05 -10.27
CA ASP A 411 29.63 8.23 -10.57
C ASP A 411 30.01 9.67 -10.94
N GLY A 412 29.03 10.57 -11.03
CA GLY A 412 29.24 11.97 -11.37
C GLY A 412 29.46 12.26 -12.88
N SER A 413 29.35 11.25 -13.73
CA SER A 413 29.52 11.40 -15.20
C SER A 413 28.37 12.18 -15.85
N VAL A 414 27.17 12.13 -15.28
CA VAL A 414 26.01 12.91 -15.69
C VAL A 414 25.71 13.96 -14.64
N VAL A 415 25.68 15.22 -15.05
CA VAL A 415 25.30 16.37 -14.19
C VAL A 415 23.97 16.91 -14.67
N LEU A 416 22.95 16.83 -13.81
CA LEU A 416 21.63 17.36 -14.10
C LEU A 416 21.64 18.89 -14.05
N LYS A 417 20.79 19.51 -14.86
CA LYS A 417 20.71 20.96 -15.01
C LYS A 417 19.43 21.51 -14.40
N GLU A 418 19.60 22.51 -13.51
CA GLU A 418 18.47 23.27 -13.00
C GLU A 418 17.65 23.91 -14.13
N ASN A 419 16.34 23.98 -13.95
CA ASN A 419 15.34 24.46 -14.93
C ASN A 419 15.21 23.61 -16.21
N THR A 420 15.98 22.53 -16.34
CA THR A 420 15.87 21.56 -17.43
C THR A 420 15.49 20.18 -16.91
N ASP A 421 16.24 19.68 -15.91
CA ASP A 421 16.08 18.35 -15.35
C ASP A 421 15.40 18.36 -13.97
N TYR A 422 15.49 19.49 -13.29
CA TYR A 422 14.81 19.74 -12.00
C TYR A 422 14.61 21.24 -11.78
N LYS A 423 13.80 21.59 -10.78
CA LYS A 423 13.62 22.96 -10.28
C LYS A 423 13.90 23.01 -8.79
N ILE A 424 14.47 24.12 -8.32
CA ILE A 424 14.67 24.40 -6.90
C ILE A 424 13.65 25.43 -6.44
N GLN A 425 12.96 25.11 -5.33
CA GLN A 425 12.11 26.04 -4.61
C GLN A 425 12.73 26.25 -3.21
N ASN A 426 13.23 27.47 -2.97
CA ASN A 426 13.82 27.82 -1.70
C ASN A 426 12.74 28.20 -0.67
N SER A 427 12.97 27.85 0.60
CA SER A 427 12.21 28.29 1.77
C SER A 427 13.16 28.91 2.81
N GLU A 428 12.62 29.43 3.90
CA GLU A 428 13.42 30.02 4.97
C GLU A 428 14.44 29.02 5.57
N ASN A 429 14.04 27.77 5.74
CA ASN A 429 14.83 26.75 6.43
C ASN A 429 15.24 25.58 5.54
N GLY A 430 15.18 25.74 4.22
CA GLY A 430 15.52 24.63 3.32
C GLY A 430 15.10 24.85 1.88
N PHE A 431 14.97 23.76 1.15
CA PHE A 431 14.63 23.77 -0.26
C PHE A 431 13.88 22.50 -0.68
N VAL A 432 13.22 22.60 -1.83
CA VAL A 432 12.62 21.45 -2.51
C VAL A 432 13.25 21.36 -3.91
N ILE A 433 13.77 20.18 -4.26
CA ILE A 433 14.13 19.83 -5.65
C ILE A 433 12.94 19.07 -6.24
N ASP A 434 12.31 19.64 -7.26
CA ASP A 434 11.21 19.02 -8.00
C ASP A 434 11.73 18.52 -9.35
N PHE A 435 11.64 17.21 -9.58
CA PHE A 435 12.09 16.56 -10.82
C PHE A 435 11.00 16.51 -11.90
N ILE A 436 9.77 16.91 -11.58
CA ILE A 436 8.67 16.99 -12.56
C ILE A 436 8.70 18.36 -13.24
N VAL A 437 9.36 18.43 -14.39
CA VAL A 437 9.65 19.69 -15.07
C VAL A 437 8.99 19.84 -16.45
N ASN A 438 8.76 18.74 -17.17
CA ASN A 438 8.27 18.72 -18.54
C ASN A 438 6.79 18.31 -18.60
N ASN A 439 5.86 19.28 -18.58
CA ASN A 439 4.42 19.02 -18.70
C ASN A 439 3.89 17.91 -17.77
N GLY A 440 4.36 17.90 -16.52
CA GLY A 440 3.99 16.87 -15.55
C GLY A 440 4.81 15.58 -15.62
N GLN A 441 5.95 15.59 -16.32
CA GLN A 441 6.85 14.46 -16.49
C GLN A 441 8.27 14.82 -16.04
N VAL A 442 9.09 13.81 -15.75
CA VAL A 442 10.53 13.97 -15.58
C VAL A 442 11.20 14.31 -16.92
N SER A 443 12.41 14.87 -16.88
CA SER A 443 13.22 15.07 -18.11
C SER A 443 13.71 13.75 -18.70
N ASP A 444 14.07 13.77 -19.99
CA ASP A 444 14.70 12.61 -20.65
C ASP A 444 16.01 12.20 -19.95
N THR A 445 16.76 13.16 -19.40
CA THR A 445 17.98 12.88 -18.62
C THR A 445 17.68 12.04 -17.40
N VAL A 446 16.65 12.41 -16.60
CA VAL A 446 16.23 11.67 -15.42
C VAL A 446 15.65 10.30 -15.82
N ALA A 447 14.80 10.27 -16.85
CA ALA A 447 14.21 9.03 -17.36
C ALA A 447 15.28 8.00 -17.80
N ASN A 448 16.34 8.45 -18.47
CA ASN A 448 17.46 7.58 -18.90
C ASN A 448 18.34 7.07 -17.75
N LEU A 449 18.18 7.61 -16.53
CA LEU A 449 18.89 7.15 -15.34
C LEU A 449 18.04 6.17 -14.49
N HIS A 450 16.94 5.65 -15.04
CA HIS A 450 16.12 4.66 -14.35
C HIS A 450 16.96 3.47 -13.83
N GLY A 451 16.65 3.00 -12.65
CA GLY A 451 17.40 1.93 -11.97
C GLY A 451 18.80 2.32 -11.49
N GLN A 452 19.16 3.61 -11.50
CA GLN A 452 20.43 4.15 -11.01
C GLN A 452 20.22 5.08 -9.83
N ASP A 453 21.32 5.39 -9.12
CA ASP A 453 21.29 6.34 -8.01
C ASP A 453 21.54 7.76 -8.52
N LEU A 454 20.69 8.71 -8.09
CA LEU A 454 20.99 10.14 -8.10
C LEU A 454 21.64 10.57 -6.80
N LYS A 455 22.63 11.45 -6.87
CA LYS A 455 23.27 12.11 -5.74
C LYS A 455 23.02 13.59 -5.77
N MET A 456 22.61 14.14 -4.65
CA MET A 456 22.40 15.56 -4.41
C MET A 456 23.40 16.02 -3.35
N ASN A 457 24.37 16.85 -3.74
CA ASN A 457 25.32 17.44 -2.82
C ASN A 457 24.93 18.90 -2.55
N TYR A 458 24.95 19.32 -1.30
CA TYR A 458 24.57 20.66 -0.87
C TYR A 458 25.09 20.98 0.53
N ASN A 459 25.04 22.27 0.90
CA ASN A 459 25.54 22.76 2.15
C ASN A 459 24.43 23.37 3.02
N MET A 460 24.52 23.12 4.32
CA MET A 460 23.89 23.90 5.40
C MET A 460 24.98 24.47 6.29
N TYR A 461 24.65 25.41 7.15
CA TYR A 461 25.63 26.10 8.01
C TYR A 461 25.23 25.98 9.48
N VAL A 462 26.19 25.67 10.35
CA VAL A 462 25.95 25.68 11.81
C VAL A 462 25.75 27.12 12.26
N ASN A 463 24.65 27.41 12.91
CA ASN A 463 24.34 28.76 13.39
C ASN A 463 24.46 28.89 14.94
N ASP A 464 24.34 30.11 15.43
CA ASP A 464 24.50 30.43 16.87
C ASP A 464 23.34 29.95 17.76
N SER A 465 22.30 29.36 17.21
CA SER A 465 21.24 28.67 17.97
C SER A 465 21.56 27.19 18.23
N ALA A 466 22.72 26.71 17.77
CA ALA A 466 23.16 25.33 17.97
C ALA A 466 23.39 25.04 19.46
N VAL A 467 22.75 23.95 19.93
CA VAL A 467 22.88 23.48 21.30
C VAL A 467 24.04 22.50 21.39
N VAL A 468 24.99 22.80 22.28
CA VAL A 468 26.22 22.02 22.47
C VAL A 468 25.90 20.54 22.79
N ALA A 469 26.61 19.63 22.13
CA ALA A 469 26.48 18.17 22.28
C ALA A 469 25.08 17.61 22.01
N ASN A 470 24.19 18.37 21.35
CA ASN A 470 22.94 17.90 20.84
C ASN A 470 23.02 17.71 19.32
N PRO A 471 22.29 16.73 18.74
CA PRO A 471 22.23 16.56 17.30
C PRO A 471 21.68 17.80 16.60
N LEU A 472 22.40 18.26 15.58
CA LEU A 472 21.96 19.28 14.63
C LEU A 472 21.36 18.51 13.45
N THR A 473 20.06 18.29 13.53
CA THR A 473 19.35 17.41 12.58
C THR A 473 18.99 18.15 11.30
N ASN A 474 19.35 17.58 10.16
CA ASN A 474 18.84 17.98 8.86
C ASN A 474 17.96 16.87 8.29
N SER A 475 16.68 17.16 8.04
CA SER A 475 15.65 16.19 7.69
C SER A 475 15.27 16.27 6.22
N VAL A 476 14.88 15.13 5.67
CA VAL A 476 14.34 14.99 4.32
C VAL A 476 12.94 14.41 4.39
N ASP A 477 12.05 14.97 3.59
CA ASP A 477 10.77 14.41 3.20
C ASP A 477 10.78 14.27 1.68
N PHE A 478 10.92 13.03 1.22
CA PHE A 478 10.86 12.71 -0.21
C PHE A 478 9.43 12.35 -0.56
N VAL A 479 8.80 13.20 -1.39
CA VAL A 479 7.40 13.07 -1.78
C VAL A 479 7.32 12.59 -3.22
N TYR A 480 6.56 11.53 -3.44
CA TYR A 480 6.38 10.96 -4.78
C TYR A 480 4.98 10.40 -4.94
N ASN A 481 4.56 10.24 -6.19
CA ASN A 481 3.36 9.55 -6.59
C ASN A 481 3.72 8.63 -7.76
N ASN A 482 3.46 7.33 -7.62
CA ASN A 482 3.80 6.32 -8.61
C ASN A 482 2.59 5.82 -9.41
N ASN A 483 1.45 6.49 -9.29
CA ASN A 483 0.24 6.13 -10.01
C ASN A 483 -0.31 7.33 -10.80
N PRO A 484 -0.28 7.30 -12.15
CA PRO A 484 -0.75 8.41 -12.97
C PRO A 484 -2.26 8.63 -12.89
N PHE A 485 -3.01 7.72 -12.28
CA PHE A 485 -4.45 7.66 -12.28
C PHE A 485 -5.08 8.11 -10.96
N ASN A 486 -4.28 8.26 -9.90
CA ASN A 486 -4.70 8.84 -8.63
C ASN A 486 -3.72 9.94 -8.21
N GLN A 487 -4.12 10.76 -7.24
CA GLN A 487 -3.33 11.86 -6.71
C GLN A 487 -2.75 11.52 -5.32
N GLU A 488 -2.65 10.25 -4.98
CA GLU A 488 -2.10 9.82 -3.70
C GLU A 488 -0.60 10.05 -3.67
N GLU A 489 -0.14 10.81 -2.69
CA GLU A 489 1.28 11.09 -2.45
C GLU A 489 1.81 10.14 -1.37
N HIS A 490 3.00 9.60 -1.60
CA HIS A 490 3.75 8.80 -0.67
C HIS A 490 4.93 9.59 -0.14
N HIS A 491 5.35 9.30 1.10
CA HIS A 491 6.40 10.02 1.81
C HIS A 491 7.45 9.05 2.34
N GLU A 492 8.70 9.22 1.90
CA GLU A 492 9.86 8.57 2.50
C GLU A 492 10.68 9.60 3.26
N LYS A 493 11.13 9.25 4.46
CA LYS A 493 11.85 10.19 5.34
C LYS A 493 13.22 9.67 5.72
N THR A 494 14.20 10.55 5.69
CA THR A 494 15.54 10.28 6.20
C THR A 494 16.11 11.54 6.84
N LYS A 495 17.19 11.40 7.59
CA LYS A 495 17.89 12.52 8.22
C LYS A 495 19.37 12.23 8.37
N ALA A 496 20.15 13.28 8.56
CA ALA A 496 21.54 13.18 8.97
C ALA A 496 21.82 14.23 10.06
N ASP A 497 22.63 13.84 11.02
CA ASP A 497 22.95 14.65 12.19
C ASP A 497 24.40 15.12 12.15
N ALA A 498 24.63 16.37 12.51
CA ALA A 498 25.92 16.96 12.83
C ALA A 498 25.92 17.36 14.30
N VAL A 499 27.04 17.77 14.85
CA VAL A 499 27.13 18.21 16.23
C VAL A 499 28.07 19.41 16.35
N THR A 500 27.95 20.19 17.44
CA THR A 500 28.94 21.15 17.90
C THR A 500 29.23 20.91 19.37
N TYR A 501 30.42 21.24 19.78
CA TYR A 501 30.87 21.00 21.17
C TYR A 501 31.27 22.27 21.88
N GLY A 502 31.77 22.11 23.10
CA GLY A 502 32.26 23.18 23.94
C GLY A 502 32.98 22.64 25.18
N ALA A 503 33.40 23.52 26.06
CA ALA A 503 33.98 23.13 27.32
C ALA A 503 33.50 24.05 28.46
N LYS A 504 33.40 23.49 29.67
CA LYS A 504 33.02 24.17 30.90
C LYS A 504 34.21 24.27 31.85
N PHE A 505 34.31 25.40 32.53
CA PHE A 505 35.41 25.68 33.42
C PHE A 505 34.91 26.17 34.80
N LEU A 506 35.74 25.91 35.84
CA LEU A 506 35.58 26.44 37.18
C LEU A 506 36.85 27.19 37.58
N LYS A 507 36.76 28.47 37.76
CA LYS A 507 37.81 29.27 38.35
C LYS A 507 37.81 29.13 39.86
N ALA A 508 38.95 28.71 40.43
CA ALA A 508 39.02 28.40 41.85
C ALA A 508 40.33 28.90 42.51
N ASP A 509 40.25 29.08 43.82
CA ASP A 509 41.41 29.40 44.68
C ASP A 509 42.35 28.19 44.75
N GLY A 510 43.61 28.40 44.42
CA GLY A 510 44.74 27.47 44.57
C GLY A 510 45.45 27.54 45.93
N GLY A 511 45.09 28.49 46.75
CA GLY A 511 45.81 28.77 48.02
C GLY A 511 47.15 29.49 47.81
N LEU A 512 47.91 29.65 48.86
CA LEU A 512 49.19 30.36 48.81
C LEU A 512 50.28 29.62 48.00
N PHE A 513 50.21 28.33 47.89
CA PHE A 513 51.18 27.48 47.19
C PHE A 513 50.56 26.38 46.33
N GLY A 514 49.35 26.58 45.84
CA GLY A 514 48.66 25.57 45.06
C GLY A 514 48.11 24.38 45.87
N THR A 515 48.12 24.49 47.19
CA THR A 515 47.76 23.40 48.12
C THR A 515 46.32 23.50 48.64
N GLY A 516 45.50 24.38 48.07
CA GLY A 516 44.06 24.52 48.43
C GLY A 516 43.29 23.22 48.22
N ILE A 517 42.84 22.66 49.35
CA ILE A 517 42.08 21.35 49.32
C ILE A 517 40.64 21.57 48.89
N LYS A 518 40.09 22.79 49.09
CA LYS A 518 38.71 23.11 48.70
C LYS A 518 38.72 24.13 47.56
N ALA A 519 38.09 23.77 46.44
CA ALA A 519 37.99 24.67 45.30
C ALA A 519 36.98 25.80 45.61
N THR A 520 37.42 26.86 46.24
CA THR A 520 36.61 28.06 46.46
C THR A 520 36.50 28.83 45.15
N PRO A 521 35.26 29.08 44.63
CA PRO A 521 35.06 29.78 43.39
C PRO A 521 35.64 31.20 43.40
N LEU A 522 36.13 31.66 42.24
CA LEU A 522 36.66 32.98 42.04
C LEU A 522 35.99 33.72 40.90
N GLU A 523 35.37 34.87 41.17
CA GLU A 523 34.75 35.77 40.20
C GLU A 523 35.80 36.68 39.54
N GLY A 524 35.55 37.04 38.28
CA GLY A 524 36.21 38.13 37.58
C GLY A 524 37.57 37.82 36.94
N ALA A 525 37.94 36.55 36.85
CA ALA A 525 39.03 36.13 35.98
C ALA A 525 38.62 36.27 34.52
N GLU A 526 39.53 36.72 33.66
CA GLU A 526 39.31 36.91 32.23
C GLU A 526 40.28 36.01 31.43
N PHE A 527 39.73 35.31 30.43
CA PHE A 527 40.47 34.36 29.60
C PHE A 527 40.22 34.60 28.11
N ALA A 528 41.25 34.36 27.31
CA ALA A 528 41.15 34.22 25.86
C ALA A 528 41.41 32.76 25.47
N ALA A 529 40.50 32.16 24.69
CA ALA A 529 40.68 30.81 24.18
C ALA A 529 41.53 30.82 22.89
N LYS A 530 42.38 29.80 22.71
CA LYS A 530 43.21 29.62 21.52
C LYS A 530 42.90 28.27 20.85
N ASN A 531 42.94 28.25 19.52
CA ASN A 531 42.91 27.02 18.74
C ASN A 531 44.32 26.37 18.65
N ALA A 532 44.43 25.24 17.97
CA ALA A 532 45.68 24.50 17.79
C ALA A 532 46.76 25.30 17.03
N GLU A 533 46.37 26.23 16.19
CA GLU A 533 47.30 27.14 15.48
C GLU A 533 47.76 28.32 16.34
N GLY A 534 47.26 28.43 17.58
CA GLY A 534 47.60 29.49 18.50
C GLY A 534 46.84 30.81 18.26
N LYS A 535 45.83 30.84 17.40
CA LYS A 535 44.99 32.00 17.19
C LYS A 535 43.91 32.10 18.25
N TYR A 536 43.57 33.32 18.62
CA TYR A 536 42.57 33.61 19.64
C TYR A 536 41.14 33.59 19.08
N TYR A 537 40.22 33.07 19.86
CA TYR A 537 38.80 33.14 19.55
C TYR A 537 38.31 34.59 19.62
N GLY A 538 37.90 35.14 18.47
CA GLY A 538 37.45 36.52 18.32
C GLY A 538 35.92 36.70 18.51
N GLY A 539 35.21 35.60 18.85
CA GLY A 539 33.75 35.61 19.00
C GLY A 539 33.00 35.20 17.75
N LEU A 540 31.69 35.39 17.76
CA LEU A 540 30.79 35.09 16.65
C LEU A 540 30.49 36.39 15.90
N VAL A 541 30.82 36.43 14.60
CA VAL A 541 30.65 37.60 13.72
C VAL A 541 30.03 37.14 12.39
N ASP A 542 29.02 37.83 11.92
CA ASP A 542 28.52 37.67 10.55
C ASP A 542 29.42 38.46 9.58
N THR A 543 30.43 37.78 9.03
CA THR A 543 31.52 38.44 8.28
C THR A 543 31.12 38.83 6.86
N ASP A 544 30.17 38.14 6.25
CA ASP A 544 29.74 38.36 4.87
C ASP A 544 28.27 38.81 4.74
N LYS A 545 27.61 39.02 5.87
CA LYS A 545 26.23 39.54 5.96
C LYS A 545 25.16 38.63 5.35
N ASP A 546 25.34 37.33 5.49
CA ASP A 546 24.39 36.34 5.04
C ASP A 546 23.38 35.89 6.11
N GLY A 547 23.53 36.43 7.34
CA GLY A 547 22.69 36.14 8.49
C GLY A 547 23.19 34.98 9.35
N VAL A 548 24.30 34.33 8.99
CA VAL A 548 24.96 33.28 9.77
C VAL A 548 26.24 33.88 10.41
N LYS A 549 26.37 33.76 11.73
CA LYS A 549 27.60 34.15 12.41
C LYS A 549 28.61 33.02 12.35
N GLU A 550 29.88 33.36 12.08
CA GLU A 550 31.00 32.45 12.11
C GLU A 550 31.86 32.67 13.38
N ALA A 551 32.42 31.62 13.93
CA ALA A 551 33.45 31.70 14.92
C ALA A 551 34.74 32.19 14.27
N VAL A 552 35.13 33.44 14.55
CA VAL A 552 36.35 34.04 13.96
C VAL A 552 37.56 33.80 14.86
N TRP A 553 38.73 33.63 14.24
CA TRP A 553 40.02 33.43 14.92
C TRP A 553 40.99 34.56 14.54
N VAL A 554 41.57 35.21 15.56
CA VAL A 554 42.40 36.42 15.40
C VAL A 554 43.81 36.18 15.93
N ASP A 555 44.78 36.89 15.39
CA ASP A 555 46.19 36.74 15.79
C ASP A 555 46.54 37.51 17.08
N ASP A 556 45.83 38.61 17.37
CA ASP A 556 46.12 39.47 18.53
C ASP A 556 45.08 39.24 19.63
N VAL A 557 45.57 38.98 20.84
CA VAL A 557 44.77 38.83 22.07
C VAL A 557 43.88 40.04 22.36
N ALA A 558 44.30 41.24 21.91
CA ALA A 558 43.52 42.47 22.09
C ALA A 558 42.16 42.42 21.34
N ASN A 559 42.05 41.57 20.32
CA ASN A 559 40.84 41.34 19.53
C ASN A 559 40.09 40.05 19.93
N ALA A 560 40.54 39.37 20.98
CA ALA A 560 39.92 38.15 21.47
C ALA A 560 38.58 38.42 22.19
N ALA A 561 37.63 37.53 22.02
CA ALA A 561 36.43 37.47 22.84
C ALA A 561 36.81 36.96 24.25
N ILE A 562 36.51 37.75 25.26
CA ILE A 562 36.90 37.45 26.65
C ILE A 562 35.85 36.57 27.31
N LEU A 563 36.30 35.42 27.81
CA LEU A 563 35.54 34.54 28.70
C LEU A 563 35.78 34.98 30.15
N LYS A 564 34.73 35.23 30.91
CA LYS A 564 34.84 35.78 32.25
C LYS A 564 34.16 34.86 33.27
N SER A 565 34.86 34.58 34.39
CA SER A 565 34.28 33.79 35.48
C SER A 565 33.24 34.59 36.25
N ASP A 566 32.08 33.97 36.51
CA ASP A 566 30.99 34.51 37.31
C ASP A 566 31.24 34.36 38.83
N LYS A 567 30.22 34.66 39.65
CA LYS A 567 30.28 34.57 41.12
C LYS A 567 30.49 33.14 41.61
N GLU A 568 30.03 32.19 40.90
CA GLU A 568 30.20 30.76 41.14
C GLU A 568 31.52 30.23 40.53
N GLY A 569 32.34 31.12 39.93
CA GLY A 569 33.59 30.80 39.25
C GLY A 569 33.40 30.12 37.88
N HIS A 570 32.18 30.05 37.39
CA HIS A 570 31.87 29.35 36.14
C HIS A 570 32.13 30.23 34.91
N PHE A 571 32.63 29.61 33.87
CA PHE A 571 32.68 30.17 32.52
C PHE A 571 32.76 29.02 31.53
N GLU A 572 32.43 29.28 30.29
CA GLU A 572 32.34 28.26 29.26
C GLU A 572 32.66 28.83 27.88
N ILE A 573 32.95 27.93 26.93
CA ILE A 573 33.03 28.22 25.50
C ILE A 573 32.22 27.18 24.76
N THR A 574 31.45 27.63 23.79
CA THR A 574 30.51 26.79 23.00
C THR A 574 30.76 27.00 21.52
N GLY A 575 30.22 26.11 20.71
CA GLY A 575 30.23 26.24 19.24
C GLY A 575 31.60 25.90 18.62
N LEU A 576 32.32 24.94 19.20
CA LEU A 576 33.62 24.48 18.72
C LEU A 576 33.54 23.08 18.11
N THR A 577 34.43 22.79 17.19
CA THR A 577 34.66 21.43 16.69
C THR A 577 35.50 20.62 17.69
N GLU A 578 35.48 19.29 17.56
CA GLU A 578 36.35 18.39 18.32
C GLU A 578 37.82 18.72 18.04
N GLY A 579 38.61 18.91 19.12
CA GLY A 579 40.02 19.27 18.95
C GLY A 579 40.73 19.67 20.26
N GLU A 580 42.00 20.07 20.13
CA GLU A 580 42.84 20.56 21.19
C GLU A 580 42.80 22.11 21.18
N TYR A 581 42.65 22.69 22.37
CA TYR A 581 42.54 24.12 22.60
C TYR A 581 43.31 24.52 23.86
N SER A 582 43.54 25.81 24.04
CA SER A 582 44.09 26.31 25.28
C SER A 582 43.42 27.62 25.74
N LEU A 583 43.54 27.93 27.02
CA LEU A 583 43.11 29.19 27.62
C LEU A 583 44.34 29.97 28.07
N GLU A 584 44.48 31.20 27.63
CA GLU A 584 45.36 32.19 28.22
C GLU A 584 44.58 33.04 29.22
N GLU A 585 45.03 33.09 30.48
CA GLU A 585 44.47 34.04 31.44
C GLU A 585 44.93 35.44 31.08
N THR A 586 44.05 36.34 30.68
CA THR A 586 44.38 37.73 30.36
C THR A 586 44.37 38.59 31.58
N LYS A 587 43.53 38.27 32.59
CA LYS A 587 43.43 38.97 33.84
C LYS A 587 43.07 38.01 34.98
N ALA A 588 43.89 38.00 36.04
CA ALA A 588 43.58 37.23 37.24
C ALA A 588 42.55 37.95 38.12
N PRO A 589 41.84 37.23 39.02
CA PRO A 589 41.01 37.84 40.05
C PRO A 589 41.81 38.71 40.96
N GLU A 590 41.20 39.68 41.66
CA GLU A 590 41.84 40.56 42.60
C GLU A 590 42.55 39.75 43.72
N ASN A 591 43.76 40.11 44.07
CA ASN A 591 44.62 39.43 45.04
C ASN A 591 45.19 38.08 44.65
N TYR A 592 45.04 37.66 43.34
CA TYR A 592 45.61 36.45 42.82
C TYR A 592 46.73 36.74 41.80
N GLN A 593 47.66 35.77 41.66
CA GLN A 593 48.70 35.80 40.65
C GLN A 593 48.15 35.34 39.30
N LYS A 594 48.44 36.10 38.23
CA LYS A 594 48.11 35.69 36.87
C LYS A 594 48.84 34.39 36.49
N LEU A 595 48.22 33.47 35.78
CA LEU A 595 48.87 32.30 35.24
C LEU A 595 49.92 32.67 34.20
N THR A 596 51.05 31.98 34.23
CA THR A 596 52.21 32.20 33.33
C THR A 596 52.19 31.26 32.13
N GLU A 597 51.38 30.21 32.20
CA GLU A 597 51.24 29.20 31.17
C GLU A 597 49.76 29.06 30.78
N ASP A 598 49.52 28.72 29.51
CA ASP A 598 48.19 28.43 28.98
C ASP A 598 47.67 27.12 29.59
N ILE A 599 46.36 27.04 29.79
CA ILE A 599 45.66 25.84 30.23
C ILE A 599 45.19 25.05 28.99
N ALA A 600 45.86 23.96 28.69
CA ALA A 600 45.44 23.07 27.62
C ALA A 600 44.14 22.34 27.99
N PHE A 601 43.21 22.26 27.03
CA PHE A 601 41.99 21.49 27.17
C PHE A 601 41.58 20.85 25.85
N LYS A 602 40.75 19.79 25.95
CA LYS A 602 40.25 19.04 24.80
C LYS A 602 38.76 19.23 24.70
N VAL A 603 38.29 19.55 23.51
CA VAL A 603 36.87 19.59 23.15
C VAL A 603 36.46 18.28 22.51
N ASN A 604 35.41 17.64 23.02
CA ASN A 604 34.81 16.42 22.51
C ASN A 604 33.38 16.25 23.06
N LYS A 605 32.70 15.15 22.72
CA LYS A 605 31.33 14.86 23.16
C LYS A 605 31.08 14.86 24.68
N ASN A 606 32.12 14.76 25.49
CA ASN A 606 32.00 14.73 26.94
C ASN A 606 32.47 16.03 27.62
N SER A 607 33.19 16.92 26.92
CA SER A 607 33.85 18.09 27.50
C SER A 607 32.89 19.14 28.05
N PHE A 608 31.63 19.14 27.64
CA PHE A 608 30.60 20.06 28.12
C PHE A 608 29.73 19.50 29.26
N LYS A 609 29.99 18.27 29.72
CA LYS A 609 29.29 17.69 30.87
C LYS A 609 29.75 18.31 32.18
N GLU A 610 28.84 18.45 33.13
CA GLU A 610 29.13 19.04 34.44
C GLU A 610 30.24 18.30 35.20
N GLU A 611 30.25 16.98 35.15
CA GLU A 611 31.28 16.14 35.77
C GLU A 611 32.69 16.32 35.18
N ASN A 612 32.78 16.85 33.96
CA ASN A 612 34.04 17.07 33.23
C ASN A 612 34.47 18.54 33.23
N ARG A 613 33.86 19.37 34.06
CA ARG A 613 34.21 20.77 34.23
C ARG A 613 35.69 20.94 34.66
N ILE A 614 36.45 21.70 33.89
CA ILE A 614 37.90 21.87 34.08
C ILE A 614 38.13 22.92 35.16
N THR A 615 38.84 22.56 36.23
CA THR A 615 39.18 23.49 37.32
C THR A 615 40.48 24.21 37.01
N VAL A 616 40.40 25.54 36.90
CA VAL A 616 41.53 26.47 36.68
C VAL A 616 41.83 27.20 38.00
N LYS A 617 43.02 26.97 38.56
CA LYS A 617 43.41 27.51 39.89
C LYS A 617 44.41 28.63 39.75
N ASN A 618 44.22 29.77 40.53
CA ASN A 618 45.22 30.78 40.73
C ASN A 618 45.72 30.74 42.18
N ASN A 619 47.02 31.02 42.35
CA ASN A 619 47.62 31.17 43.63
C ASN A 619 47.38 32.60 44.17
N GLN A 620 47.16 32.71 45.47
CA GLN A 620 47.02 33.97 46.10
C GLN A 620 48.35 34.76 46.05
N LYS A 621 48.29 36.08 45.91
CA LYS A 621 49.45 36.92 46.05
C LYS A 621 49.91 36.91 47.53
N ALA A 622 51.19 36.60 47.76
CA ALA A 622 51.73 36.67 49.08
C ALA A 622 51.59 38.12 49.61
N ALA A 623 50.85 38.30 50.68
CA ALA A 623 50.78 39.57 51.33
C ALA A 623 52.16 39.83 51.95
N ILE A 624 52.83 40.88 51.49
CA ILE A 624 54.01 41.38 52.23
C ILE A 624 53.48 41.96 53.55
N PRO A 625 53.82 41.41 54.72
CA PRO A 625 53.36 41.98 55.98
C PRO A 625 53.84 43.38 56.04
N LEU A 626 52.94 44.35 56.27
CA LEU A 626 53.33 45.69 56.68
C LEU A 626 54.19 45.55 57.93
N THR A 627 55.44 45.94 57.81
CA THR A 627 56.44 45.88 58.86
C THR A 627 56.04 46.76 60.09
N GLY A 628 55.38 46.13 61.04
CA GLY A 628 55.02 46.66 62.36
C GLY A 628 54.98 45.54 63.38
N SER A 629 55.94 45.52 64.23
CA SER A 629 56.28 44.80 65.47
C SER A 629 55.80 43.31 65.70
N ASN A 630 54.86 42.73 65.01
CA ASN A 630 54.46 41.32 65.19
C ASN A 630 54.71 40.39 63.94
N GLY A 631 55.13 40.97 62.82
CA GLY A 631 55.38 40.24 61.59
C GLY A 631 56.62 39.35 61.62
N PHE A 632 57.65 39.73 62.32
CA PHE A 632 58.91 39.00 62.38
C PHE A 632 58.76 37.62 63.03
N GLN A 633 57.96 37.52 64.11
CA GLN A 633 57.73 36.21 64.75
C GLN A 633 56.94 35.21 63.86
N THR A 634 55.99 35.71 63.06
CA THR A 634 55.23 34.89 62.15
C THR A 634 56.11 34.38 61.00
N TYR A 635 57.01 35.19 60.46
CA TYR A 635 57.97 34.77 59.43
C TYR A 635 58.97 33.74 59.90
N VAL A 636 59.48 33.92 61.14
CA VAL A 636 60.39 32.94 61.74
C VAL A 636 59.67 31.63 61.99
N LEU A 637 58.42 31.65 62.42
CA LEU A 637 57.60 30.41 62.58
C LEU A 637 57.30 29.73 61.26
N ILE A 638 56.97 30.47 60.20
CA ILE A 638 56.72 29.89 58.84
C ILE A 638 58.04 29.36 58.25
N SER A 639 59.15 30.09 58.42
CA SER A 639 60.47 29.63 57.97
C SER A 639 60.93 28.37 58.70
N CYS A 640 60.67 28.24 59.97
CA CYS A 640 60.98 27.05 60.77
C CYS A 640 60.09 25.88 60.42
N LEU A 641 58.82 26.13 60.11
CA LEU A 641 57.90 25.06 59.60
C LEU A 641 58.29 24.57 58.22
N LEU A 642 58.70 25.45 57.31
CA LEU A 642 59.16 25.08 55.96
C LEU A 642 60.52 24.34 56.03
N LEU A 643 61.43 24.69 56.88
CA LEU A 643 62.69 23.98 57.12
C LEU A 643 62.43 22.59 57.76
N GLY A 644 61.44 22.51 58.67
CA GLY A 644 61.05 21.27 59.31
C GLY A 644 60.37 20.32 58.36
N ALA A 645 59.49 20.83 57.49
CA ALA A 645 58.81 20.05 56.48
C ALA A 645 59.75 19.56 55.34
N GLY A 646 60.69 20.43 54.93
CA GLY A 646 61.75 20.08 53.97
C GLY A 646 62.70 19.00 54.51
N GLY A 647 63.07 19.13 55.82
CA GLY A 647 63.91 18.12 56.50
C GLY A 647 63.22 16.72 56.61
N LEU A 648 61.96 16.72 56.97
CA LEU A 648 61.16 15.47 57.02
C LEU A 648 60.97 14.85 55.65
N SER A 649 60.74 15.61 54.58
CA SER A 649 60.63 15.13 53.21
C SER A 649 61.95 14.52 52.70
N ALA A 650 63.11 15.11 53.07
CA ALA A 650 64.40 14.57 52.73
C ALA A 650 64.67 13.24 53.48
N VAL A 651 64.32 13.16 54.77
CA VAL A 651 64.47 11.92 55.55
C VAL A 651 63.58 10.79 55.06
N VAL A 652 62.37 11.10 54.65
CA VAL A 652 61.45 10.12 54.05
C VAL A 652 61.93 9.67 52.65
N TYR A 653 62.51 10.60 51.86
CA TYR A 653 63.08 10.30 50.56
C TYR A 653 64.35 9.41 50.67
N PHE A 654 65.19 9.68 51.62
CA PHE A 654 66.39 8.85 51.83
C PHE A 654 66.13 7.51 52.53
N LYS A 655 65.03 7.35 53.31
CA LYS A 655 64.60 6.10 53.89
C LYS A 655 63.89 5.14 52.87
N LYS A 656 63.44 5.66 51.72
CA LYS A 656 62.87 4.86 50.64
C LYS A 656 63.91 4.37 49.62
N LYS A 657 65.21 4.79 49.75
CA LYS A 657 66.33 4.39 48.89
C LYS A 657 67.41 3.58 49.58
N ALA A 658 67.23 3.23 50.89
CA ALA A 658 68.08 2.29 51.59
C ALA A 658 67.46 0.91 51.74
#